data_3db8204cd1c894da758dbd2e49e1aeb4
#
_entry.id   3db8204cd1c894da758dbd2e49e1aeb4
#
_cell.length_a   1.000
_cell.length_b   1.000
_cell.length_c   1.000
_cell.angle_alpha   90.00
_cell.angle_beta   90.00
_cell.angle_gamma   90.00
#
_symmetry.space_group_name_H-M   'P 1'
#
loop_
_entity.id
_entity.type
_entity.pdbx_description
1 polymer ?
#
loop_
_entity_poly.entity_id
_entity_poly.type
_entity_poly.pdbx_seq_one_letter_code
_entity_poly.pdbx_strand_id
1 'polypeptide(L)'
;MSRFVYGPWTGGPDPLAPPYDVRSAVDRLGADVMEGRGLAEALGDLLRSGAEGRRGLRDLQARLDRRRSELRRSGDLTGTLQRVRELLDRATEAERAALDGDASPSADAARDRLDGLPSETAQAVRDLEDYEWRSPEAAAAYEQIRDMLRREVLDQQFAGMKRALQGGDPAASQAVRDMIADLNALLAAHARGEDTTDQFSEFMERHGEFFPGDPQDVDELIDELARQASAAQRLMQSLTPSQRAELSQLMADALGDADLAAEMTALHEHLRDLRPGLDWRSRERFTGSEPLGYGEATGALAELADLDDLADQLGQDYPGATLDDVDVEAVERQLGAGAAADVEALAELDRELRRQGWVSRGTDGLELTPKALRRLGQTALRRVFADLESARRGGHDDRSAGLAGEPTGAWREWHFGDEQPLDAVRTVSNAVLRTATLPRDHAPPRDHARPRDHARPRPLALEVEDFAVVETERRAGAAVALCVDLSWSMFAEGRWGAMKQTALALGHLIATRFPQDALQVIGFDRWARTLTTAELASTEPGLIQGTNLQHALALARRHVSRHPTSEPVVLVVTDGEPTAHLEPDGEPVFHWPTLPETLRATLREVDQMARSAITLNTFVLGDDPGLRRFVDAVARRAGGRVFAPSPDRLGEYVVSDYLRSRTRRR
;
A
#
# COMPACT_ATOMS: atom_id res chain seq x y z
N MET A 1 -12.63 28.47 23.87
CA MET A 1 -13.58 27.33 23.91
C MET A 1 -14.58 27.48 22.77
N SER A 2 -14.37 26.73 21.71
CA SER A 2 -15.28 26.71 20.57
C SER A 2 -16.58 26.05 20.99
N ARG A 3 -17.70 26.76 20.90
CA ARG A 3 -19.04 26.23 21.12
C ARG A 3 -19.43 25.45 19.86
N PHE A 4 -19.47 24.14 19.93
CA PHE A 4 -20.09 23.31 18.91
C PHE A 4 -21.61 23.50 18.99
N VAL A 5 -22.22 23.95 17.92
CA VAL A 5 -23.68 24.10 17.77
C VAL A 5 -24.16 22.99 16.85
N TYR A 6 -25.04 22.13 17.35
CA TYR A 6 -25.73 21.15 16.51
C TYR A 6 -26.70 21.89 15.56
N GLY A 7 -26.49 21.70 14.27
CA GLY A 7 -27.38 22.19 13.20
C GLY A 7 -28.04 21.03 12.46
N PRO A 8 -29.10 21.28 11.66
CA PRO A 8 -29.65 20.25 10.79
C PRO A 8 -28.61 19.82 9.75
N TRP A 9 -28.57 18.52 9.47
CA TRP A 9 -27.73 17.95 8.40
C TRP A 9 -28.07 18.59 7.07
N THR A 10 -27.08 19.23 6.42
CA THR A 10 -27.27 19.94 5.13
C THR A 10 -26.86 19.13 3.91
N GLY A 11 -26.59 17.83 4.07
CA GLY A 11 -26.07 16.94 3.04
C GLY A 11 -24.55 16.95 2.99
N GLY A 12 -23.96 15.79 2.65
CA GLY A 12 -22.53 15.55 2.64
C GLY A 12 -22.24 14.16 3.20
N PRO A 13 -20.99 13.71 3.25
CA PRO A 13 -20.64 12.43 3.90
C PRO A 13 -21.08 12.48 5.37
N ASP A 14 -21.63 11.37 5.88
CA ASP A 14 -22.06 11.24 7.26
C ASP A 14 -20.83 11.46 8.19
N PRO A 15 -20.85 12.51 9.04
CA PRO A 15 -19.72 12.79 9.94
C PRO A 15 -19.53 11.71 11.03
N LEU A 16 -20.49 10.80 11.20
CA LEU A 16 -20.44 9.67 12.13
C LEU A 16 -20.08 8.36 11.40
N ALA A 17 -20.10 8.35 10.06
CA ALA A 17 -19.61 7.21 9.30
C ALA A 17 -18.08 7.16 9.42
N PRO A 18 -17.49 5.98 9.59
CA PRO A 18 -16.05 5.85 9.50
C PRO A 18 -15.59 6.41 8.14
N PRO A 19 -14.42 7.05 8.05
CA PRO A 19 -13.94 7.75 6.87
C PRO A 19 -13.87 6.83 5.62
N TYR A 20 -13.76 5.52 5.85
CA TYR A 20 -13.82 4.49 4.79
C TYR A 20 -14.63 3.27 5.24
N ASP A 21 -15.37 2.63 4.33
CA ASP A 21 -15.90 1.29 4.57
C ASP A 21 -14.76 0.26 4.47
N VAL A 22 -14.28 -0.17 5.63
CA VAL A 22 -13.24 -1.20 5.73
C VAL A 22 -13.61 -2.48 4.97
N ARG A 23 -14.91 -2.81 4.89
CA ARG A 23 -15.36 -4.01 4.18
C ARG A 23 -15.20 -3.86 2.67
N SER A 24 -15.55 -2.72 2.14
CA SER A 24 -15.34 -2.38 0.73
C SER A 24 -13.85 -2.38 0.39
N ALA A 25 -13.01 -1.80 1.25
CA ALA A 25 -11.56 -1.82 1.08
C ALA A 25 -11.00 -3.26 1.09
N VAL A 26 -11.45 -4.12 2.02
CA VAL A 26 -11.05 -5.54 2.07
C VAL A 26 -11.52 -6.31 0.83
N ASP A 27 -12.76 -6.08 0.36
CA ASP A 27 -13.29 -6.74 -0.84
C ASP A 27 -12.52 -6.31 -2.09
N ARG A 28 -12.06 -5.04 -2.18
CA ARG A 28 -11.20 -4.53 -3.25
C ARG A 28 -9.79 -5.12 -3.19
N LEU A 29 -9.13 -5.06 -2.03
CA LEU A 29 -7.84 -5.72 -1.81
C LEU A 29 -7.91 -7.21 -2.18
N GLY A 30 -9.01 -7.85 -1.78
CA GLY A 30 -9.26 -9.24 -2.13
C GLY A 30 -9.36 -9.47 -3.63
N ALA A 31 -10.02 -8.59 -4.37
CA ALA A 31 -10.12 -8.69 -5.83
C ALA A 31 -8.75 -8.53 -6.49
N ASP A 32 -7.94 -7.54 -6.08
CA ASP A 32 -6.60 -7.31 -6.60
C ASP A 32 -5.65 -8.49 -6.34
N VAL A 33 -5.67 -9.04 -5.10
CA VAL A 33 -4.91 -10.26 -4.75
C VAL A 33 -5.37 -11.47 -5.56
N MET A 34 -6.66 -11.59 -5.82
CA MET A 34 -7.20 -12.67 -6.66
C MET A 34 -6.77 -12.54 -8.13
N GLU A 35 -6.59 -11.32 -8.63
CA GLU A 35 -6.05 -11.05 -9.96
C GLU A 35 -4.54 -11.31 -10.07
N GLY A 36 -3.87 -11.63 -8.97
CA GLY A 36 -2.46 -12.00 -8.94
C GLY A 36 -1.52 -10.91 -8.48
N ARG A 37 -2.05 -9.76 -8.01
CA ARG A 37 -1.21 -8.72 -7.41
C ARG A 37 -0.74 -9.13 -6.02
N GLY A 38 0.46 -8.70 -5.64
CA GLY A 38 0.96 -8.85 -4.28
C GLY A 38 0.10 -8.05 -3.29
N LEU A 39 -0.02 -8.52 -2.05
CA LEU A 39 -0.84 -7.82 -1.05
C LEU A 39 -0.32 -6.41 -0.76
N ALA A 40 1.00 -6.23 -0.69
CA ALA A 40 1.62 -4.93 -0.48
C ALA A 40 1.35 -3.98 -1.65
N GLU A 41 1.43 -4.47 -2.88
CA GLU A 41 1.09 -3.72 -4.09
C GLU A 41 -0.40 -3.35 -4.12
N ALA A 42 -1.29 -4.31 -3.83
CA ALA A 42 -2.73 -4.08 -3.79
C ALA A 42 -3.13 -3.03 -2.72
N LEU A 43 -2.50 -3.08 -1.53
CA LEU A 43 -2.70 -2.07 -0.49
C LEU A 43 -2.16 -0.72 -0.93
N GLY A 44 -0.96 -0.66 -1.50
CA GLY A 44 -0.38 0.55 -2.06
C GLY A 44 -1.28 1.16 -3.16
N ASP A 45 -1.84 0.33 -4.04
CA ASP A 45 -2.77 0.79 -5.09
C ASP A 45 -4.10 1.29 -4.52
N LEU A 46 -4.62 0.67 -3.46
CA LEU A 46 -5.80 1.15 -2.75
C LEU A 46 -5.55 2.53 -2.14
N LEU A 47 -4.43 2.73 -1.45
CA LEU A 47 -4.06 4.01 -0.84
C LEU A 47 -3.78 5.07 -1.90
N ARG A 48 -3.08 4.72 -2.99
CA ARG A 48 -2.80 5.64 -4.11
C ARG A 48 -4.05 6.08 -4.86
N SER A 49 -4.99 5.19 -5.08
CA SER A 49 -6.22 5.49 -5.83
C SER A 49 -7.35 6.05 -4.98
N GLY A 50 -7.30 5.85 -3.66
CA GLY A 50 -8.39 6.15 -2.75
C GLY A 50 -9.55 5.15 -2.85
N ALA A 51 -10.58 5.33 -2.03
CA ALA A 51 -11.79 4.51 -2.00
C ALA A 51 -13.03 5.37 -1.75
N GLU A 52 -14.18 4.94 -2.28
CA GLU A 52 -15.53 5.47 -1.98
C GLU A 52 -15.71 7.00 -2.12
N GLY A 53 -15.15 7.56 -3.21
CA GLY A 53 -15.29 8.99 -3.51
C GLY A 53 -14.33 9.90 -2.74
N ARG A 54 -13.43 9.34 -1.93
CA ARG A 54 -12.29 10.06 -1.35
C ARG A 54 -11.06 9.92 -2.23
N ARG A 55 -10.24 10.97 -2.21
CA ARG A 55 -9.03 11.06 -3.02
C ARG A 55 -7.93 10.20 -2.43
N GLY A 56 -7.16 9.56 -3.30
CA GLY A 56 -5.97 8.82 -2.91
C GLY A 56 -4.70 9.67 -3.01
N LEU A 57 -3.59 9.09 -2.60
CA LEU A 57 -2.26 9.75 -2.63
C LEU A 57 -1.88 10.26 -4.02
N ARG A 58 -2.29 9.58 -5.10
CA ARG A 58 -2.02 10.01 -6.48
C ARG A 58 -2.67 11.36 -6.83
N ASP A 59 -3.88 11.64 -6.33
CA ASP A 59 -4.54 12.93 -6.54
C ASP A 59 -3.81 14.05 -5.77
N LEU A 60 -3.35 13.73 -4.54
CA LEU A 60 -2.58 14.66 -3.72
C LEU A 60 -1.23 14.98 -4.38
N GLN A 61 -0.51 13.97 -4.85
CA GLN A 61 0.73 14.16 -5.63
C GLN A 61 0.51 15.02 -6.87
N ALA A 62 -0.55 14.75 -7.64
CA ALA A 62 -0.88 15.56 -8.82
C ALA A 62 -1.22 17.02 -8.46
N ARG A 63 -1.74 17.29 -7.28
CA ARG A 63 -1.97 18.66 -6.78
C ARG A 63 -0.66 19.34 -6.37
N LEU A 64 0.25 18.61 -5.69
CA LEU A 64 1.60 19.10 -5.40
C LEU A 64 2.35 19.47 -6.68
N ASP A 65 2.35 18.59 -7.68
CA ASP A 65 3.01 18.83 -8.95
C ASP A 65 2.45 20.06 -9.69
N ARG A 66 1.16 20.28 -9.62
CA ARG A 66 0.55 21.50 -10.16
C ARG A 66 1.03 22.73 -9.41
N ARG A 67 1.02 22.71 -8.07
CA ARG A 67 1.50 23.83 -7.24
C ARG A 67 2.96 24.14 -7.51
N ARG A 68 3.83 23.13 -7.57
CA ARG A 68 5.24 23.26 -7.94
C ARG A 68 5.41 23.89 -9.33
N SER A 69 4.60 23.46 -10.29
CA SER A 69 4.64 24.02 -11.65
C SER A 69 4.14 25.46 -11.71
N GLU A 70 3.14 25.82 -10.91
CA GLU A 70 2.63 27.18 -10.79
C GLU A 70 3.71 28.10 -10.22
N LEU A 71 4.36 27.72 -9.12
CA LEU A 71 5.46 28.49 -8.52
C LEU A 71 6.62 28.72 -9.51
N ARG A 72 7.01 27.67 -10.26
CA ARG A 72 8.08 27.80 -11.25
C ARG A 72 7.70 28.70 -12.45
N ARG A 73 6.41 28.85 -12.73
CA ARG A 73 5.90 29.68 -13.84
C ARG A 73 5.53 31.09 -13.43
N SER A 74 5.38 31.39 -12.17
CA SER A 74 4.96 32.71 -11.71
C SER A 74 6.05 33.73 -11.78
N GLY A 75 7.30 33.38 -11.39
CA GLY A 75 8.34 34.32 -11.14
C GLY A 75 9.59 34.25 -12.02
N ASP A 76 10.38 35.33 -11.99
CA ASP A 76 11.75 35.42 -12.45
C ASP A 76 12.65 35.77 -11.26
N LEU A 77 13.71 34.96 -11.06
CA LEU A 77 14.63 35.07 -9.91
C LEU A 77 15.58 36.31 -10.02
N THR A 78 15.53 37.07 -11.10
CA THR A 78 16.43 38.23 -11.34
C THR A 78 15.83 39.55 -10.90
N GLY A 79 14.69 39.56 -10.22
CA GLY A 79 13.95 40.78 -9.90
C GLY A 79 14.72 41.80 -9.10
N THR A 80 15.55 41.38 -8.14
CA THR A 80 16.43 42.32 -7.39
C THR A 80 17.41 43.02 -8.32
N LEU A 81 18.08 42.30 -9.22
CA LEU A 81 19.01 42.88 -10.20
C LEU A 81 18.30 43.86 -11.15
N GLN A 82 17.09 43.54 -11.58
CA GLN A 82 16.26 44.39 -12.42
C GLN A 82 15.88 45.68 -11.68
N ARG A 83 15.43 45.59 -10.42
CA ARG A 83 15.09 46.78 -9.60
C ARG A 83 16.29 47.70 -9.34
N VAL A 84 17.46 47.09 -9.05
CA VAL A 84 18.71 47.89 -8.90
C VAL A 84 19.02 48.60 -10.18
N ARG A 85 18.94 47.96 -11.34
CA ARG A 85 19.18 48.57 -12.65
C ARG A 85 18.21 49.71 -12.94
N GLU A 86 16.93 49.52 -12.70
CA GLU A 86 15.91 50.57 -12.87
C GLU A 86 16.15 51.80 -11.99
N LEU A 87 16.57 51.58 -10.73
CA LEU A 87 16.93 52.69 -9.81
C LEU A 87 18.19 53.40 -10.24
N LEU A 88 19.19 52.65 -10.71
CA LEU A 88 20.46 53.21 -11.21
C LEU A 88 20.22 54.04 -12.49
N ASP A 89 19.42 53.53 -13.44
CA ASP A 89 19.05 54.26 -14.64
C ASP A 89 18.32 55.55 -14.29
N ARG A 90 17.37 55.51 -13.34
CA ARG A 90 16.67 56.69 -12.85
C ARG A 90 17.62 57.72 -12.21
N ALA A 91 18.57 57.25 -11.38
CA ALA A 91 19.55 58.10 -10.76
C ALA A 91 20.43 58.81 -11.81
N THR A 92 20.95 58.05 -12.77
CA THR A 92 21.84 58.58 -13.81
C THR A 92 21.09 59.51 -14.79
N GLU A 93 19.85 59.21 -15.14
CA GLU A 93 19.00 60.08 -15.95
C GLU A 93 18.68 61.41 -15.25
N ALA A 94 18.28 61.35 -13.97
CA ALA A 94 18.01 62.56 -13.17
C ALA A 94 19.27 63.43 -13.01
N GLU A 95 20.44 62.82 -12.83
CA GLU A 95 21.70 63.55 -12.74
C GLU A 95 22.09 64.16 -14.08
N ARG A 96 21.97 63.42 -15.19
CA ARG A 96 22.22 63.95 -16.54
C ARG A 96 21.32 65.15 -16.85
N ALA A 97 20.04 65.07 -16.46
CA ALA A 97 19.10 66.18 -16.62
C ALA A 97 19.52 67.43 -15.78
N ALA A 98 20.04 67.21 -14.58
CA ALA A 98 20.54 68.29 -13.74
C ALA A 98 21.85 68.93 -14.26
N LEU A 99 22.66 68.13 -14.96
CA LEU A 99 23.88 68.60 -15.63
C LEU A 99 23.62 69.22 -16.99
N ASP A 100 22.41 69.06 -17.55
CA ASP A 100 22.10 69.63 -18.87
C ASP A 100 22.11 71.13 -18.85
N GLY A 101 22.88 71.73 -19.77
CA GLY A 101 23.04 73.19 -19.87
C GLY A 101 24.09 73.80 -18.94
N ASP A 102 24.77 73.09 -18.05
CA ASP A 102 25.91 73.55 -17.25
C ASP A 102 27.23 73.30 -18.01
N ALA A 103 27.89 74.37 -18.42
CA ALA A 103 29.16 74.34 -19.14
C ALA A 103 30.36 74.42 -18.20
N SER A 104 30.27 74.16 -16.93
CA SER A 104 31.37 74.17 -15.97
C SER A 104 32.30 72.96 -16.15
N PRO A 105 33.62 73.10 -15.96
CA PRO A 105 34.56 71.97 -16.03
C PRO A 105 34.19 70.82 -15.07
N SER A 106 33.53 71.10 -13.95
CA SER A 106 33.06 70.10 -13.00
C SER A 106 31.82 69.34 -13.51
N ALA A 107 30.98 70.01 -14.31
CA ALA A 107 29.84 69.32 -14.97
C ALA A 107 30.28 68.41 -16.12
N ASP A 108 31.34 68.86 -16.86
CA ASP A 108 31.92 68.01 -17.90
C ASP A 108 32.59 66.76 -17.32
N ALA A 109 33.36 66.87 -16.23
CA ALA A 109 33.95 65.75 -15.54
C ALA A 109 32.92 64.82 -14.96
N ALA A 110 31.75 65.33 -14.49
CA ALA A 110 30.63 64.55 -14.01
C ALA A 110 29.94 63.75 -15.16
N ARG A 111 29.73 64.39 -16.34
CA ARG A 111 29.20 63.71 -17.55
C ARG A 111 30.16 62.63 -18.03
N ASP A 112 31.45 62.89 -18.10
CA ASP A 112 32.47 61.92 -18.50
C ASP A 112 32.43 60.67 -17.56
N ARG A 113 32.25 60.90 -16.25
CA ARG A 113 32.12 59.80 -15.27
C ARG A 113 30.88 59.02 -15.45
N LEU A 114 29.71 59.63 -15.70
CA LEU A 114 28.46 58.95 -15.97
C LEU A 114 28.47 58.20 -17.31
N ASP A 115 29.15 58.73 -18.33
CA ASP A 115 29.26 58.05 -19.63
C ASP A 115 30.32 56.94 -19.63
N GLY A 116 31.25 56.96 -18.70
CA GLY A 116 32.25 55.93 -18.46
C GLY A 116 31.77 54.79 -17.57
N LEU A 117 30.52 54.78 -17.11
CA LEU A 117 30.00 53.71 -16.23
C LEU A 117 30.02 52.34 -16.92
N PRO A 118 30.48 51.30 -16.23
CA PRO A 118 30.45 49.94 -16.75
C PRO A 118 29.02 49.44 -16.98
N SER A 119 28.86 48.52 -17.91
CA SER A 119 27.57 47.88 -18.20
C SER A 119 27.11 46.92 -17.11
N GLU A 120 28.01 46.56 -16.21
CA GLU A 120 27.77 45.68 -15.06
C GLU A 120 27.20 46.51 -13.90
N THR A 121 25.96 46.26 -13.48
CA THR A 121 25.21 47.09 -12.54
C THR A 121 25.90 47.21 -11.18
N ALA A 122 26.48 46.11 -10.66
CA ALA A 122 27.21 46.13 -9.40
C ALA A 122 28.44 47.03 -9.43
N GLN A 123 29.16 47.01 -10.54
CA GLN A 123 30.36 47.82 -10.70
C GLN A 123 30.00 49.30 -10.91
N ALA A 124 28.94 49.59 -11.65
CA ALA A 124 28.41 50.93 -11.82
C ALA A 124 27.91 51.55 -10.49
N VAL A 125 27.22 50.73 -9.65
CA VAL A 125 26.80 51.18 -8.30
C VAL A 125 28.03 51.52 -7.44
N ARG A 126 29.08 50.69 -7.47
CA ARG A 126 30.32 50.94 -6.71
C ARG A 126 31.08 52.17 -7.21
N ASP A 127 31.16 52.35 -8.53
CA ASP A 127 31.87 53.51 -9.12
C ASP A 127 31.19 54.84 -8.78
N LEU A 128 29.92 54.81 -8.39
CA LEU A 128 29.15 55.97 -7.95
C LEU A 128 29.09 56.13 -6.42
N GLU A 129 29.78 55.34 -5.63
CA GLU A 129 29.77 55.42 -4.17
C GLU A 129 30.29 56.79 -3.67
N ASP A 130 31.36 57.27 -4.27
CA ASP A 130 31.99 58.57 -3.96
C ASP A 130 31.53 59.64 -4.95
N TYR A 131 30.42 59.50 -5.65
CA TYR A 131 29.91 60.45 -6.60
C TYR A 131 29.12 61.55 -5.88
N GLU A 132 29.50 62.84 -6.11
CA GLU A 132 28.81 64.02 -5.57
C GLU A 132 27.60 64.35 -6.43
N TRP A 133 26.42 63.84 -6.05
CA TRP A 133 25.16 64.05 -6.75
C TRP A 133 24.73 65.50 -6.72
N ARG A 134 24.41 66.07 -7.87
CA ARG A 134 23.87 67.46 -7.98
C ARG A 134 22.36 67.46 -7.92
N SER A 135 21.72 66.38 -8.45
CA SER A 135 20.30 66.22 -8.37
C SER A 135 19.90 65.57 -7.03
N PRO A 136 19.07 66.22 -6.23
CA PRO A 136 18.51 65.58 -5.02
C PRO A 136 17.71 64.30 -5.34
N GLU A 137 17.07 64.26 -6.52
CA GLU A 137 16.32 63.10 -7.01
C GLU A 137 17.25 61.94 -7.36
N ALA A 138 18.37 62.20 -8.00
CA ALA A 138 19.41 61.23 -8.30
C ALA A 138 20.04 60.69 -7.02
N ALA A 139 20.40 61.51 -6.08
CA ALA A 139 20.90 61.10 -4.77
C ALA A 139 19.92 60.21 -4.03
N ALA A 140 18.63 60.58 -4.02
CA ALA A 140 17.59 59.77 -3.37
C ALA A 140 17.39 58.42 -4.06
N ALA A 141 17.43 58.35 -5.38
CA ALA A 141 17.32 57.10 -6.13
C ALA A 141 18.51 56.15 -5.85
N TYR A 142 19.73 56.71 -5.76
CA TYR A 142 20.92 55.92 -5.42
C TYR A 142 20.89 55.41 -3.97
N GLU A 143 20.49 56.24 -3.00
CA GLU A 143 20.29 55.79 -1.61
C GLU A 143 19.20 54.71 -1.51
N GLN A 144 18.15 54.79 -2.32
CA GLN A 144 17.14 53.71 -2.38
C GLN A 144 17.72 52.38 -2.78
N ILE A 145 18.74 52.29 -3.65
CA ILE A 145 19.42 51.04 -3.99
C ILE A 145 20.07 50.45 -2.74
N ARG A 146 20.84 51.22 -2.02
CA ARG A 146 21.56 50.78 -0.81
C ARG A 146 20.58 50.31 0.27
N ASP A 147 19.54 51.09 0.51
CA ASP A 147 18.51 50.78 1.50
C ASP A 147 17.70 49.55 1.13
N MET A 148 17.39 49.33 -0.15
CA MET A 148 16.69 48.16 -0.64
C MET A 148 17.54 46.89 -0.46
N LEU A 149 18.78 46.91 -0.93
CA LEU A 149 19.68 45.77 -0.82
C LEU A 149 19.95 45.39 0.64
N ARG A 150 20.20 46.38 1.50
CA ARG A 150 20.42 46.15 2.93
C ARG A 150 19.20 45.52 3.58
N ARG A 151 17.98 45.98 3.24
CA ARG A 151 16.72 45.38 3.71
C ARG A 151 16.55 43.96 3.19
N GLU A 152 16.72 43.71 1.90
CA GLU A 152 16.56 42.41 1.31
C GLU A 152 17.50 41.34 1.91
N VAL A 153 18.73 41.72 2.27
CA VAL A 153 19.72 40.82 2.89
C VAL A 153 19.34 40.48 4.33
N LEU A 154 18.95 41.49 5.10
CA LEU A 154 18.77 41.35 6.55
C LEU A 154 17.34 40.92 6.96
N ASP A 155 16.30 41.46 6.30
CA ASP A 155 14.91 41.13 6.63
C ASP A 155 14.56 39.66 6.34
N GLN A 156 15.32 39.02 5.47
CA GLN A 156 15.03 37.62 5.09
C GLN A 156 15.47 36.63 6.15
N GLN A 157 16.58 36.87 6.82
CA GLN A 157 17.08 35.91 7.84
C GLN A 157 16.55 36.24 9.23
N PHE A 158 16.20 37.51 9.48
CA PHE A 158 15.76 37.97 10.78
C PHE A 158 14.58 38.94 10.64
N ALA A 159 13.37 38.43 10.69
CA ALA A 159 12.16 39.25 10.58
C ALA A 159 12.07 40.23 11.74
N GLY A 160 11.92 41.51 11.46
CA GLY A 160 11.89 42.57 12.47
C GLY A 160 13.10 43.49 12.47
N MET A 161 14.19 43.10 11.83
CA MET A 161 15.40 43.90 11.67
C MET A 161 15.15 45.21 10.90
N LYS A 162 14.11 45.21 10.06
CA LYS A 162 13.59 46.37 9.33
C LYS A 162 13.31 47.58 10.25
N ARG A 163 12.77 47.37 11.45
CA ARG A 163 12.49 48.46 12.40
C ARG A 163 13.77 48.97 13.07
N ALA A 164 14.72 48.09 13.37
CA ALA A 164 15.97 48.46 14.01
C ALA A 164 16.89 49.24 13.08
N LEU A 165 16.89 48.97 11.77
CA LEU A 165 17.78 49.60 10.80
C LEU A 165 17.15 50.81 10.07
N GLN A 166 15.88 51.14 10.31
CA GLN A 166 15.20 52.31 9.72
C GLN A 166 15.66 53.65 10.29
N GLY A 167 16.95 53.91 10.39
CA GLY A 167 17.47 55.17 10.90
C GLY A 167 18.96 55.36 10.69
N GLY A 168 19.67 54.39 10.12
CA GLY A 168 21.14 54.47 9.97
C GLY A 168 21.87 54.56 11.34
N ASP A 169 21.24 54.10 12.40
CA ASP A 169 21.80 54.17 13.76
C ASP A 169 22.93 53.16 13.91
N PRO A 170 24.18 53.60 14.18
CA PRO A 170 25.30 52.68 14.44
C PRO A 170 25.05 51.70 15.59
N ALA A 171 24.20 52.09 16.57
CA ALA A 171 23.83 51.23 17.70
C ALA A 171 22.97 50.04 17.23
N ALA A 172 22.09 50.21 16.25
CA ALA A 172 21.29 49.15 15.70
C ALA A 172 22.13 48.13 14.90
N SER A 173 23.10 48.60 14.12
CA SER A 173 24.03 47.71 13.40
C SER A 173 24.92 46.92 14.38
N GLN A 174 25.30 47.50 15.51
CA GLN A 174 26.02 46.76 16.56
C GLN A 174 25.16 45.69 17.21
N ALA A 175 23.88 45.97 17.52
CA ALA A 175 22.97 45.01 18.12
C ALA A 175 22.73 43.78 17.22
N VAL A 176 22.68 43.98 15.91
CA VAL A 176 22.61 42.89 14.93
C VAL A 176 23.87 42.02 14.93
N ARG A 177 25.06 42.63 14.98
CA ARG A 177 26.31 41.85 15.07
C ARG A 177 26.36 41.03 16.34
N ASP A 178 26.01 41.63 17.47
CA ASP A 178 26.01 40.98 18.78
C ASP A 178 25.01 39.78 18.77
N MET A 179 23.81 39.93 18.17
CA MET A 179 22.84 38.88 18.04
C MET A 179 23.37 37.70 17.17
N ILE A 180 24.00 37.97 16.02
CA ILE A 180 24.53 36.92 15.14
C ILE A 180 25.72 36.21 15.80
N ALA A 181 26.59 36.96 16.52
CA ALA A 181 27.69 36.37 17.28
C ALA A 181 27.20 35.48 18.41
N ASP A 182 26.17 35.92 19.17
CA ASP A 182 25.53 35.10 20.21
C ASP A 182 24.87 33.84 19.62
N LEU A 183 24.20 33.98 18.44
CA LEU A 183 23.62 32.85 17.72
C LEU A 183 24.69 31.84 17.28
N ASN A 184 25.80 32.32 16.68
CA ASN A 184 26.92 31.47 16.28
C ASN A 184 27.52 30.73 17.47
N ALA A 185 27.64 31.38 18.63
CA ALA A 185 28.13 30.74 19.86
C ALA A 185 27.16 29.63 20.36
N LEU A 186 25.87 29.90 20.31
CA LEU A 186 24.81 28.90 20.66
C LEU A 186 24.86 27.68 19.74
N LEU A 187 24.92 27.90 18.41
CA LEU A 187 24.99 26.82 17.43
C LEU A 187 26.29 26.00 17.56
N ALA A 188 27.42 26.66 17.82
CA ALA A 188 28.69 25.98 18.05
C ALA A 188 28.68 25.14 19.33
N ALA A 189 28.01 25.59 20.41
CA ALA A 189 27.83 24.80 21.63
C ALA A 189 26.93 23.57 21.36
N HIS A 190 25.83 23.77 20.67
CA HIS A 190 24.91 22.69 20.26
C HIS A 190 25.62 21.64 19.37
N ALA A 191 26.43 22.07 18.40
CA ALA A 191 27.21 21.18 17.54
C ALA A 191 28.21 20.31 18.31
N ARG A 192 28.71 20.77 19.47
CA ARG A 192 29.57 19.98 20.38
C ARG A 192 28.80 19.02 21.28
N GLY A 193 27.46 19.01 21.22
CA GLY A 193 26.59 18.17 22.07
C GLY A 193 26.47 18.69 23.50
N GLU A 194 26.71 19.99 23.75
CA GLU A 194 26.51 20.62 25.05
C GLU A 194 25.00 20.80 25.31
N ASP A 195 24.59 20.80 26.59
CA ASP A 195 23.23 21.19 26.95
C ASP A 195 23.07 22.70 26.76
N THR A 196 22.28 23.09 25.78
CA THR A 196 22.07 24.48 25.36
C THR A 196 20.74 25.06 25.83
N THR A 197 19.99 24.38 26.69
CA THR A 197 18.64 24.80 27.13
C THR A 197 18.66 26.18 27.80
N ASP A 198 19.54 26.39 28.75
CA ASP A 198 19.67 27.66 29.46
C ASP A 198 20.20 28.76 28.53
N GLN A 199 21.16 28.44 27.67
CA GLN A 199 21.73 29.38 26.70
C GLN A 199 20.69 29.82 25.65
N PHE A 200 19.84 28.90 25.20
CA PHE A 200 18.76 29.20 24.29
C PHE A 200 17.73 30.13 24.94
N SER A 201 17.34 29.84 26.18
CA SER A 201 16.40 30.69 26.90
C SER A 201 16.92 32.11 27.06
N GLU A 202 18.23 32.28 27.44
CA GLU A 202 18.88 33.58 27.56
C GLU A 202 19.01 34.29 26.20
N PHE A 203 19.27 33.53 25.12
CA PHE A 203 19.30 34.07 23.77
C PHE A 203 17.93 34.59 23.35
N MET A 204 16.85 33.82 23.56
CA MET A 204 15.48 34.22 23.21
C MET A 204 14.96 35.38 24.07
N GLU A 205 15.35 35.46 25.34
CA GLU A 205 15.03 36.62 26.18
C GLU A 205 15.67 37.92 25.64
N ARG A 206 16.89 37.84 25.07
CA ARG A 206 17.61 39.02 24.53
C ARG A 206 17.23 39.37 23.11
N HIS A 207 16.97 38.35 22.27
CA HIS A 207 16.92 38.48 20.82
C HIS A 207 15.61 37.92 20.20
N GLY A 208 14.67 37.42 20.99
CA GLY A 208 13.46 36.75 20.51
C GLY A 208 12.58 37.60 19.60
N GLU A 209 12.68 38.96 19.69
CA GLU A 209 11.96 39.85 18.79
C GLU A 209 12.31 39.69 17.31
N PHE A 210 13.50 39.12 17.02
CA PHE A 210 13.99 38.86 15.66
C PHE A 210 13.51 37.49 15.10
N PHE A 211 12.86 36.65 15.93
CA PHE A 211 12.42 35.28 15.59
C PHE A 211 10.91 35.16 15.79
N PRO A 212 10.09 35.61 14.83
CA PRO A 212 8.62 35.62 14.96
C PRO A 212 7.99 34.23 14.94
N GLY A 213 8.74 33.18 14.57
CA GLY A 213 8.30 31.79 14.62
C GLY A 213 8.17 31.25 16.04
N ASP A 214 8.65 32.00 17.07
CA ASP A 214 8.65 31.60 18.46
C ASP A 214 9.13 30.16 18.70
N PRO A 215 10.36 29.81 18.21
CA PRO A 215 10.91 28.46 18.33
C PRO A 215 10.98 28.07 19.82
N GLN A 216 10.58 26.86 20.16
CA GLN A 216 10.50 26.38 21.53
C GLN A 216 11.83 25.80 22.04
N ASP A 217 12.72 25.41 21.11
CA ASP A 217 14.06 24.88 21.41
C ASP A 217 15.07 25.25 20.33
N VAL A 218 16.33 24.87 20.57
CA VAL A 218 17.44 25.13 19.63
C VAL A 218 17.26 24.40 18.32
N ASP A 219 16.69 23.21 18.32
CA ASP A 219 16.50 22.41 17.12
C ASP A 219 15.47 23.05 16.18
N GLU A 220 14.34 23.53 16.72
CA GLU A 220 13.35 24.28 15.94
C GLU A 220 13.95 25.56 15.34
N LEU A 221 14.75 26.30 16.11
CA LEU A 221 15.46 27.49 15.62
C LEU A 221 16.42 27.14 14.48
N ILE A 222 17.21 26.08 14.65
CA ILE A 222 18.12 25.58 13.60
C ILE A 222 17.34 25.18 12.36
N ASP A 223 16.24 24.48 12.49
CA ASP A 223 15.41 24.01 11.38
C ASP A 223 14.83 25.18 10.58
N GLU A 224 14.36 26.22 11.24
CA GLU A 224 13.83 27.42 10.60
C GLU A 224 14.92 28.16 9.83
N LEU A 225 16.05 28.44 10.49
CA LEU A 225 17.17 29.18 9.90
C LEU A 225 17.84 28.38 8.76
N ALA A 226 18.02 27.07 8.93
CA ALA A 226 18.64 26.22 7.92
C ALA A 226 17.77 26.11 6.66
N ARG A 227 16.45 26.05 6.79
CA ARG A 227 15.52 26.09 5.64
C ARG A 227 15.66 27.38 4.86
N GLN A 228 15.68 28.53 5.53
CA GLN A 228 15.88 29.83 4.90
C GLN A 228 17.25 29.95 4.23
N ALA A 229 18.30 29.51 4.91
CA ALA A 229 19.67 29.54 4.39
C ALA A 229 19.85 28.62 3.17
N SER A 230 19.25 27.41 3.20
CA SER A 230 19.29 26.49 2.06
C SER A 230 18.54 27.05 0.84
N ALA A 231 17.39 27.68 1.05
CA ALA A 231 16.63 28.35 -0.01
C ALA A 231 17.42 29.51 -0.62
N ALA A 232 18.10 30.33 0.20
CA ALA A 232 18.98 31.39 -0.27
C ALA A 232 20.14 30.83 -1.09
N GLN A 233 20.77 29.75 -0.65
CA GLN A 233 21.84 29.10 -1.40
C GLN A 233 21.34 28.51 -2.73
N ARG A 234 20.14 27.86 -2.74
CA ARG A 234 19.50 27.38 -3.97
C ARG A 234 19.20 28.50 -4.95
N LEU A 235 18.76 29.67 -4.46
CA LEU A 235 18.61 30.88 -5.29
C LEU A 235 19.93 31.22 -5.99
N MET A 236 21.01 31.33 -5.24
CA MET A 236 22.33 31.64 -5.80
C MET A 236 22.79 30.57 -6.81
N GLN A 237 22.50 29.28 -6.57
CA GLN A 237 22.82 28.21 -7.51
C GLN A 237 21.95 28.26 -8.78
N SER A 238 20.74 28.81 -8.71
CA SER A 238 19.78 28.90 -9.80
C SER A 238 20.06 30.03 -10.77
N LEU A 239 20.82 31.07 -10.32
CA LEU A 239 21.28 32.18 -11.14
C LEU A 239 22.43 31.76 -12.06
N THR A 240 22.59 32.47 -13.17
CA THR A 240 23.78 32.34 -14.02
C THR A 240 25.05 32.81 -13.27
N PRO A 241 26.25 32.33 -13.66
CA PRO A 241 27.47 32.72 -12.97
C PRO A 241 27.70 34.26 -12.90
N SER A 242 27.32 34.99 -13.96
CA SER A 242 27.40 36.45 -13.99
C SER A 242 26.40 37.11 -13.03
N GLN A 243 25.14 36.71 -13.08
CA GLN A 243 24.09 37.21 -12.18
C GLN A 243 24.40 36.92 -10.70
N ARG A 244 24.92 35.71 -10.42
CA ARG A 244 25.36 35.35 -9.07
C ARG A 244 26.49 36.25 -8.57
N ALA A 245 27.52 36.44 -9.38
CA ALA A 245 28.63 37.32 -9.04
C ALA A 245 28.15 38.77 -8.80
N GLU A 246 27.30 39.29 -9.70
CA GLU A 246 26.71 40.62 -9.60
C GLU A 246 25.88 40.80 -8.32
N LEU A 247 24.97 39.84 -8.02
CA LEU A 247 24.15 39.89 -6.81
C LEU A 247 24.97 39.75 -5.54
N SER A 248 25.95 38.82 -5.51
CA SER A 248 26.84 38.66 -4.35
C SER A 248 27.66 39.92 -4.06
N GLN A 249 28.12 40.60 -5.11
CA GLN A 249 28.87 41.85 -4.98
C GLN A 249 27.98 42.98 -4.43
N LEU A 250 26.78 43.16 -5.00
CA LEU A 250 25.82 44.17 -4.52
C LEU A 250 25.44 43.94 -3.05
N MET A 251 25.24 42.70 -2.64
CA MET A 251 24.92 42.34 -1.25
C MET A 251 26.08 42.62 -0.29
N ALA A 252 27.31 42.29 -0.69
CA ALA A 252 28.49 42.55 0.10
C ALA A 252 28.73 44.07 0.29
N ASP A 253 28.57 44.84 -0.81
CA ASP A 253 28.71 46.28 -0.78
C ASP A 253 27.64 46.97 0.07
N ALA A 254 26.39 46.44 0.05
CA ALA A 254 25.29 46.94 0.85
C ALA A 254 25.45 46.68 2.35
N LEU A 255 26.06 45.57 2.76
CA LEU A 255 26.36 45.28 4.16
C LEU A 255 27.42 46.28 4.71
N GLY A 256 28.43 46.64 3.90
CA GLY A 256 29.43 47.64 4.24
C GLY A 256 30.26 47.33 5.49
N ASP A 257 30.15 46.14 6.07
CA ASP A 257 30.75 45.70 7.33
C ASP A 257 31.37 44.31 7.16
N ALA A 258 32.67 44.23 7.17
CA ALA A 258 33.39 42.98 6.97
C ALA A 258 33.23 41.99 8.13
N ASP A 259 33.04 42.49 9.36
CA ASP A 259 32.85 41.64 10.54
C ASP A 259 31.47 40.98 10.50
N LEU A 260 30.41 41.73 10.12
CA LEU A 260 29.07 41.20 9.93
C LEU A 260 29.05 40.16 8.82
N ALA A 261 29.75 40.40 7.71
CA ALA A 261 29.83 39.42 6.62
C ALA A 261 30.54 38.11 7.05
N ALA A 262 31.56 38.22 7.91
CA ALA A 262 32.24 37.04 8.46
C ALA A 262 31.31 36.21 9.40
N GLU A 263 30.59 36.89 10.30
CA GLU A 263 29.62 36.22 11.20
C GLU A 263 28.48 35.53 10.42
N MET A 264 27.97 36.15 9.37
CA MET A 264 26.98 35.58 8.48
C MET A 264 27.50 34.34 7.74
N THR A 265 28.78 34.36 7.33
CA THR A 265 29.41 33.20 6.70
C THR A 265 29.54 32.06 7.68
N ALA A 266 29.97 32.30 8.90
CA ALA A 266 30.06 31.31 9.98
C ALA A 266 28.68 30.72 10.31
N LEU A 267 27.63 31.55 10.36
CA LEU A 267 26.26 31.12 10.55
C LEU A 267 25.82 30.11 9.48
N HIS A 268 26.06 30.42 8.21
CA HIS A 268 25.71 29.50 7.12
C HIS A 268 26.48 28.18 7.18
N GLU A 269 27.75 28.20 7.59
CA GLU A 269 28.54 26.98 7.77
C GLU A 269 27.96 26.12 8.92
N HIS A 270 27.66 26.71 10.08
CA HIS A 270 27.07 26.02 11.20
C HIS A 270 25.72 25.37 10.84
N LEU A 271 24.82 26.12 10.20
CA LEU A 271 23.51 25.62 9.78
C LEU A 271 23.63 24.45 8.79
N ARG A 272 24.58 24.54 7.86
CA ARG A 272 24.82 23.44 6.90
C ARG A 272 25.38 22.19 7.56
N ASP A 273 26.29 22.34 8.53
CA ASP A 273 26.87 21.21 9.26
C ASP A 273 25.85 20.56 10.18
N LEU A 274 24.95 21.34 10.79
CA LEU A 274 23.89 20.85 11.67
C LEU A 274 22.72 20.22 10.91
N ARG A 275 22.45 20.63 9.67
CA ARG A 275 21.37 20.10 8.82
C ARG A 275 21.87 19.68 7.44
N PRO A 276 22.77 18.66 7.36
CA PRO A 276 23.34 18.20 6.09
C PRO A 276 22.31 17.50 5.19
N GLY A 277 21.17 17.07 5.75
CA GLY A 277 20.07 16.41 5.03
C GLY A 277 19.23 17.35 4.18
N LEU A 278 19.32 18.68 4.38
CA LEU A 278 18.61 19.63 3.53
C LEU A 278 19.27 19.72 2.15
N ASP A 279 18.47 20.10 1.16
CA ASP A 279 18.98 20.30 -0.20
C ASP A 279 19.67 21.65 -0.36
N TRP A 280 20.99 21.66 -0.21
CA TRP A 280 21.86 22.84 -0.35
C TRP A 280 22.36 23.07 -1.77
N ARG A 281 22.06 22.18 -2.74
CA ARG A 281 22.77 22.17 -4.04
C ARG A 281 21.88 22.16 -5.26
N SER A 282 20.59 21.93 -5.14
CA SER A 282 19.70 21.88 -6.29
C SER A 282 19.61 23.25 -6.98
N ARG A 283 19.29 23.19 -8.26
CA ARG A 283 19.07 24.36 -9.11
C ARG A 283 17.66 24.33 -9.60
N GLU A 284 16.94 25.39 -9.38
CA GLU A 284 15.57 25.53 -9.86
C GLU A 284 15.54 26.44 -11.08
N ARG A 285 14.64 26.10 -12.01
CA ARG A 285 14.43 26.91 -13.20
C ARG A 285 13.06 27.55 -13.12
N PHE A 286 13.05 28.85 -12.94
CA PHE A 286 11.88 29.69 -13.05
C PHE A 286 11.72 30.18 -14.48
N THR A 287 10.50 30.23 -15.00
CA THR A 287 10.21 30.60 -16.40
C THR A 287 9.14 31.70 -16.48
N GLY A 288 8.74 32.25 -15.36
CA GLY A 288 7.78 33.34 -15.28
C GLY A 288 8.40 34.69 -15.69
N SER A 289 7.58 35.71 -15.72
CA SER A 289 7.94 37.07 -16.08
C SER A 289 7.80 38.06 -14.92
N GLU A 290 7.24 37.62 -13.78
CA GLU A 290 7.11 38.48 -12.61
C GLU A 290 8.44 38.57 -11.89
N PRO A 291 9.07 39.79 -11.78
CA PRO A 291 10.37 39.92 -11.15
C PRO A 291 10.27 39.75 -9.64
N LEU A 292 10.76 38.63 -9.12
CA LEU A 292 10.78 38.34 -7.69
C LEU A 292 11.99 39.02 -7.04
N GLY A 293 11.76 39.74 -5.96
CA GLY A 293 12.85 40.24 -5.10
C GLY A 293 13.57 39.10 -4.39
N TYR A 294 14.72 39.39 -3.78
CA TYR A 294 15.53 38.35 -3.12
C TYR A 294 14.74 37.57 -2.06
N GLY A 295 13.95 38.26 -1.21
CA GLY A 295 13.12 37.64 -0.20
C GLY A 295 11.97 36.84 -0.79
N GLU A 296 11.32 37.33 -1.85
CA GLU A 296 10.25 36.62 -2.55
C GLU A 296 10.75 35.35 -3.26
N ALA A 297 11.94 35.46 -3.90
CA ALA A 297 12.58 34.35 -4.60
C ALA A 297 13.02 33.24 -3.63
N THR A 298 13.60 33.62 -2.49
CA THR A 298 13.95 32.62 -1.45
C THR A 298 12.74 32.02 -0.79
N GLY A 299 11.67 32.78 -0.53
CA GLY A 299 10.40 32.27 -0.04
C GLY A 299 9.80 31.24 -1.01
N ALA A 300 9.79 31.52 -2.31
CA ALA A 300 9.33 30.58 -3.33
C ALA A 300 10.17 29.29 -3.40
N LEU A 301 11.50 29.41 -3.19
CA LEU A 301 12.39 28.25 -3.14
C LEU A 301 12.23 27.43 -1.85
N ALA A 302 11.94 28.05 -0.72
CA ALA A 302 11.60 27.36 0.51
C ALA A 302 10.26 26.60 0.36
N GLU A 303 9.24 27.25 -0.20
CA GLU A 303 7.95 26.60 -0.50
C GLU A 303 8.14 25.40 -1.46
N LEU A 304 9.00 25.53 -2.49
CA LEU A 304 9.31 24.41 -3.37
C LEU A 304 9.99 23.25 -2.63
N ALA A 305 10.89 23.54 -1.67
CA ALA A 305 11.50 22.50 -0.85
C ALA A 305 10.46 21.75 -0.01
N ASP A 306 9.58 22.48 0.68
CA ASP A 306 8.49 21.89 1.46
C ASP A 306 7.58 20.99 0.58
N LEU A 307 7.29 21.43 -0.65
CA LEU A 307 6.50 20.67 -1.61
C LEU A 307 7.24 19.42 -2.13
N ASP A 308 8.58 19.49 -2.28
CA ASP A 308 9.41 18.34 -2.65
C ASP A 308 9.43 17.30 -1.52
N ASP A 309 9.65 17.72 -0.27
CA ASP A 309 9.62 16.86 0.92
C ASP A 309 8.25 16.17 1.09
N LEU A 310 7.16 16.92 0.92
CA LEU A 310 5.80 16.35 0.94
C LEU A 310 5.56 15.36 -0.22
N ALA A 311 6.11 15.63 -1.39
CA ALA A 311 5.98 14.71 -2.53
C ALA A 311 6.69 13.38 -2.24
N ASP A 312 7.85 13.41 -1.60
CA ASP A 312 8.60 12.22 -1.20
C ASP A 312 7.86 11.44 -0.09
N GLN A 313 7.31 12.13 0.93
CA GLN A 313 6.49 11.51 1.97
C GLN A 313 5.23 10.85 1.41
N LEU A 314 4.50 11.53 0.51
CA LEU A 314 3.31 10.99 -0.14
C LEU A 314 3.63 9.92 -1.20
N GLY A 315 4.86 9.88 -1.71
CA GLY A 315 5.37 8.87 -2.64
C GLY A 315 5.41 7.49 -2.02
N GLN A 316 5.72 7.41 -0.72
CA GLN A 316 5.86 6.16 0.03
C GLN A 316 6.86 5.18 -0.64
N ASP A 317 7.89 5.72 -1.32
CA ASP A 317 8.81 4.94 -2.15
C ASP A 317 10.03 4.40 -1.38
N TYR A 318 10.12 4.65 -0.07
CA TYR A 318 11.22 4.17 0.77
C TYR A 318 10.81 2.97 1.65
N PRO A 319 11.76 2.06 1.98
CA PRO A 319 11.45 0.88 2.79
C PRO A 319 10.96 1.25 4.19
N GLY A 320 9.76 0.77 4.53
CA GLY A 320 9.15 1.02 5.84
C GLY A 320 8.32 2.30 5.91
N ALA A 321 8.14 3.03 4.79
CA ALA A 321 7.26 4.18 4.71
C ALA A 321 5.86 3.85 5.25
N THR A 322 5.31 4.76 6.04
CA THR A 322 3.95 4.67 6.56
C THR A 322 3.25 6.02 6.38
N LEU A 323 1.92 6.00 6.31
CA LEU A 323 1.16 7.26 6.23
C LEU A 323 1.21 8.05 7.54
N ASP A 324 1.64 7.44 8.63
CA ASP A 324 1.87 8.12 9.90
C ASP A 324 3.14 9.01 9.88
N ASP A 325 4.02 8.82 8.88
CA ASP A 325 5.22 9.64 8.67
C ASP A 325 4.95 10.93 7.87
N VAL A 326 3.72 11.09 7.34
CA VAL A 326 3.34 12.26 6.53
C VAL A 326 3.05 13.45 7.46
N ASP A 327 3.70 14.59 7.19
CA ASP A 327 3.40 15.86 7.87
C ASP A 327 2.05 16.41 7.41
N VAL A 328 1.00 16.06 8.18
CA VAL A 328 -0.38 16.46 7.91
C VAL A 328 -0.57 17.97 7.99
N GLU A 329 0.17 18.66 8.89
CA GLU A 329 0.11 20.12 9.02
C GLU A 329 0.71 20.81 7.78
N ALA A 330 1.80 20.28 7.25
CA ALA A 330 2.35 20.76 5.99
C ALA A 330 1.41 20.50 4.80
N VAL A 331 0.74 19.33 4.76
CA VAL A 331 -0.31 19.06 3.77
C VAL A 331 -1.44 20.06 3.89
N GLU A 332 -1.90 20.40 5.11
CA GLU A 332 -2.94 21.40 5.32
C GLU A 332 -2.51 22.79 4.84
N ARG A 333 -1.30 23.22 5.19
CA ARG A 333 -0.74 24.51 4.76
C ARG A 333 -0.63 24.61 3.25
N GLN A 334 -0.17 23.56 2.56
CA GLN A 334 0.13 23.59 1.13
C GLN A 334 -1.06 23.21 0.24
N LEU A 335 -1.92 22.29 0.66
CA LEU A 335 -3.02 21.76 -0.14
C LEU A 335 -4.41 22.03 0.45
N GLY A 336 -4.45 22.55 1.68
CA GLY A 336 -5.68 22.89 2.40
C GLY A 336 -6.27 21.76 3.23
N ALA A 337 -7.16 22.09 4.18
CA ALA A 337 -7.75 21.18 5.18
C ALA A 337 -8.42 19.94 4.57
N GLY A 338 -8.96 20.04 3.34
CA GLY A 338 -9.55 18.88 2.66
C GLY A 338 -8.52 17.83 2.27
N ALA A 339 -7.29 18.23 1.94
CA ALA A 339 -6.20 17.30 1.62
C ALA A 339 -5.66 16.63 2.89
N ALA A 340 -5.50 17.39 3.97
CA ALA A 340 -5.12 16.88 5.28
C ALA A 340 -6.11 15.80 5.76
N ALA A 341 -7.42 16.08 5.68
CA ALA A 341 -8.46 15.12 6.04
C ALA A 341 -8.45 13.85 5.15
N ASP A 342 -8.07 13.97 3.88
CA ASP A 342 -7.92 12.80 3.00
C ASP A 342 -6.71 11.93 3.43
N VAL A 343 -5.57 12.53 3.81
CA VAL A 343 -4.39 11.80 4.34
C VAL A 343 -4.71 11.12 5.65
N GLU A 344 -5.31 11.84 6.61
CA GLU A 344 -5.72 11.28 7.89
C GLU A 344 -6.67 10.08 7.73
N ALA A 345 -7.63 10.20 6.81
CA ALA A 345 -8.57 9.14 6.52
C ALA A 345 -7.87 7.90 5.93
N LEU A 346 -6.89 8.08 5.03
CA LEU A 346 -6.11 6.97 4.47
C LEU A 346 -5.25 6.29 5.53
N ALA A 347 -4.61 7.07 6.42
CA ALA A 347 -3.84 6.56 7.55
C ALA A 347 -4.73 5.77 8.53
N GLU A 348 -5.93 6.27 8.82
CA GLU A 348 -6.89 5.56 9.66
C GLU A 348 -7.37 4.26 9.00
N LEU A 349 -7.59 4.23 7.68
CA LEU A 349 -7.93 3.02 6.94
C LEU A 349 -6.83 1.96 7.08
N ASP A 350 -5.55 2.32 6.88
CA ASP A 350 -4.43 1.38 7.03
C ASP A 350 -4.34 0.85 8.47
N ARG A 351 -4.43 1.74 9.47
CA ARG A 351 -4.45 1.34 10.89
C ARG A 351 -5.63 0.42 11.21
N GLU A 352 -6.81 0.71 10.68
CA GLU A 352 -8.02 -0.08 10.93
C GLU A 352 -7.97 -1.47 10.27
N LEU A 353 -7.42 -1.58 9.05
CA LEU A 353 -7.18 -2.86 8.40
C LEU A 353 -6.28 -3.77 9.24
N ARG A 354 -5.26 -3.19 9.88
CA ARG A 354 -4.35 -3.91 10.79
C ARG A 354 -5.02 -4.23 12.13
N ARG A 355 -5.68 -3.25 12.75
CA ARG A 355 -6.36 -3.41 14.05
C ARG A 355 -7.47 -4.45 14.00
N GLN A 356 -8.27 -4.47 12.95
CA GLN A 356 -9.31 -5.46 12.76
C GLN A 356 -8.75 -6.82 12.37
N GLY A 357 -7.46 -6.95 12.16
CA GLY A 357 -6.81 -8.20 11.79
C GLY A 357 -7.23 -8.69 10.41
N TRP A 358 -7.25 -7.81 9.41
CA TRP A 358 -7.36 -8.19 8.00
C TRP A 358 -5.99 -8.44 7.38
N VAL A 359 -5.02 -7.61 7.76
CA VAL A 359 -3.63 -7.65 7.32
C VAL A 359 -2.73 -7.77 8.54
N SER A 360 -1.64 -8.54 8.43
CA SER A 360 -0.60 -8.68 9.46
C SER A 360 0.78 -8.59 8.83
N ARG A 361 1.78 -8.23 9.63
CA ARG A 361 3.19 -8.37 9.23
C ARG A 361 3.63 -9.80 9.47
N GLY A 362 4.04 -10.50 8.41
CA GLY A 362 4.72 -11.78 8.44
C GLY A 362 6.24 -11.61 8.34
N THR A 363 6.94 -12.74 8.23
CA THR A 363 8.41 -12.76 8.07
C THR A 363 8.88 -12.14 6.76
N ASP A 364 8.10 -12.27 5.70
CA ASP A 364 8.43 -11.86 4.33
C ASP A 364 7.65 -10.61 3.87
N GLY A 365 7.00 -9.90 4.80
CA GLY A 365 6.25 -8.70 4.50
C GLY A 365 4.81 -8.72 5.01
N LEU A 366 3.89 -8.10 4.24
CA LEU A 366 2.47 -8.09 4.58
C LEU A 366 1.79 -9.40 4.18
N GLU A 367 0.99 -9.96 5.08
CA GLU A 367 0.26 -11.21 4.89
C GLU A 367 -1.23 -11.04 5.18
N LEU A 368 -2.05 -11.79 4.44
CA LEU A 368 -3.48 -11.90 4.72
C LEU A 368 -3.70 -12.80 5.95
N THR A 369 -4.46 -12.31 6.91
CA THR A 369 -4.80 -13.10 8.08
C THR A 369 -5.79 -14.23 7.75
N PRO A 370 -5.93 -15.26 8.61
CA PRO A 370 -6.95 -16.29 8.43
C PRO A 370 -8.38 -15.74 8.36
N LYS A 371 -8.64 -14.56 8.94
CA LYS A 371 -9.93 -13.87 8.84
C LYS A 371 -10.14 -13.33 7.42
N ALA A 372 -9.12 -12.69 6.83
CA ALA A 372 -9.16 -12.18 5.46
C ALA A 372 -9.31 -13.33 4.45
N LEU A 373 -8.53 -14.41 4.61
CA LEU A 373 -8.59 -15.59 3.75
C LEU A 373 -9.98 -16.24 3.76
N ARG A 374 -10.62 -16.36 4.92
CA ARG A 374 -12.00 -16.85 5.02
C ARG A 374 -12.99 -15.96 4.26
N ARG A 375 -12.82 -14.64 4.36
CA ARG A 375 -13.66 -13.68 3.63
C ARG A 375 -13.46 -13.83 2.11
N LEU A 376 -12.21 -13.91 1.65
CA LEU A 376 -11.89 -14.14 0.23
C LEU A 376 -12.48 -15.44 -0.29
N GLY A 377 -12.29 -16.55 0.43
CA GLY A 377 -12.86 -17.85 0.06
C GLY A 377 -14.39 -17.80 0.01
N GLN A 378 -15.04 -17.11 0.95
CA GLN A 378 -16.49 -16.93 0.97
C GLN A 378 -16.97 -16.08 -0.23
N THR A 379 -16.25 -15.01 -0.58
CA THR A 379 -16.57 -14.16 -1.72
C THR A 379 -16.37 -14.88 -3.04
N ALA A 380 -15.24 -15.62 -3.17
CA ALA A 380 -14.96 -16.48 -4.32
C ALA A 380 -16.05 -17.54 -4.50
N LEU A 381 -16.44 -18.21 -3.41
CA LEU A 381 -17.49 -19.23 -3.45
C LEU A 381 -18.84 -18.64 -3.88
N ARG A 382 -19.22 -17.45 -3.37
CA ARG A 382 -20.46 -16.78 -3.79
C ARG A 382 -20.46 -16.45 -5.29
N ARG A 383 -19.34 -15.98 -5.84
CA ARG A 383 -19.22 -15.72 -7.28
C ARG A 383 -19.41 -16.99 -8.09
N VAL A 384 -18.72 -18.09 -7.74
CA VAL A 384 -18.86 -19.38 -8.40
C VAL A 384 -20.30 -19.91 -8.33
N PHE A 385 -21.00 -19.75 -7.20
CA PHE A 385 -22.39 -20.18 -7.09
C PHE A 385 -23.38 -19.26 -7.81
N ALA A 386 -23.13 -17.97 -7.88
CA ALA A 386 -23.94 -17.04 -8.69
C ALA A 386 -23.90 -17.42 -10.17
N ASP A 387 -22.71 -17.80 -10.67
CA ASP A 387 -22.54 -18.28 -12.04
C ASP A 387 -23.25 -19.63 -12.26
N LEU A 388 -23.20 -20.55 -11.28
CA LEU A 388 -23.94 -21.81 -11.28
C LEU A 388 -25.45 -21.62 -11.32
N GLU A 389 -26.01 -20.67 -10.56
CA GLU A 389 -27.42 -20.35 -10.54
C GLU A 389 -27.91 -19.73 -11.86
N SER A 390 -27.08 -18.86 -12.45
CA SER A 390 -27.35 -18.24 -13.75
C SER A 390 -27.40 -19.28 -14.89
N ALA A 391 -26.52 -20.28 -14.81
CA ALA A 391 -26.47 -21.39 -15.76
C ALA A 391 -27.61 -22.44 -15.57
N ARG A 392 -28.16 -22.54 -14.36
CA ARG A 392 -29.16 -23.54 -13.99
C ARG A 392 -30.62 -23.18 -14.29
N ARG A 393 -30.93 -22.06 -14.91
CA ARG A 393 -32.32 -21.72 -15.30
C ARG A 393 -32.97 -22.66 -16.31
N GLY A 394 -32.44 -23.88 -16.44
CA GLY A 394 -32.94 -24.93 -17.36
C GLY A 394 -32.84 -26.39 -16.86
N GLY A 395 -32.65 -26.66 -15.57
CA GLY A 395 -32.49 -28.07 -15.13
C GLY A 395 -32.93 -28.33 -13.69
N HIS A 396 -33.66 -29.42 -13.51
CA HIS A 396 -34.39 -29.90 -12.32
C HIS A 396 -33.54 -29.98 -11.03
N ASP A 397 -34.19 -29.62 -9.90
CA ASP A 397 -33.76 -29.82 -8.52
C ASP A 397 -33.51 -31.29 -8.19
N ASP A 398 -32.32 -31.63 -7.71
CA ASP A 398 -32.05 -32.80 -6.89
C ASP A 398 -31.61 -32.36 -5.50
N ARG A 399 -32.56 -32.46 -4.56
CA ARG A 399 -32.31 -32.30 -3.12
C ARG A 399 -31.77 -33.61 -2.58
N SER A 400 -30.52 -33.65 -2.20
CA SER A 400 -30.03 -34.55 -1.17
C SER A 400 -28.76 -34.05 -0.52
N ALA A 401 -28.94 -33.31 0.58
CA ALA A 401 -27.90 -33.02 1.54
C ALA A 401 -28.08 -34.00 2.72
N GLY A 402 -27.16 -34.92 2.88
CA GLY A 402 -27.05 -35.73 4.08
C GLY A 402 -25.67 -35.55 4.71
N LEU A 403 -25.64 -35.35 6.01
CA LEU A 403 -24.42 -35.27 6.81
C LEU A 403 -23.92 -36.71 7.13
N ALA A 404 -22.59 -36.88 7.18
CA ALA A 404 -21.98 -38.17 7.57
C ALA A 404 -22.42 -38.54 8.99
N GLY A 405 -22.97 -39.74 9.12
CA GLY A 405 -23.47 -40.27 10.39
C GLY A 405 -24.95 -39.97 10.67
N GLU A 406 -25.71 -39.45 9.72
CA GLU A 406 -27.17 -39.33 9.87
C GLU A 406 -27.83 -40.68 9.75
N PRO A 407 -28.81 -40.99 10.65
CA PRO A 407 -29.63 -42.17 10.52
C PRO A 407 -30.41 -42.11 9.21
N THR A 408 -30.34 -43.15 8.40
CA THR A 408 -31.14 -43.27 7.15
C THR A 408 -32.63 -43.41 7.40
N GLY A 409 -33.02 -43.59 8.67
CA GLY A 409 -34.39 -43.98 9.06
C GLY A 409 -34.67 -45.47 8.84
N ALA A 410 -33.76 -46.18 8.21
CA ALA A 410 -33.79 -47.63 8.11
C ALA A 410 -33.15 -48.27 9.35
N TRP A 411 -33.59 -49.48 9.67
CA TRP A 411 -33.03 -50.25 10.77
C TRP A 411 -32.85 -51.69 10.30
N ARG A 412 -31.91 -52.40 10.94
CA ARG A 412 -31.74 -53.85 10.75
C ARG A 412 -31.55 -54.56 12.08
N GLU A 413 -31.67 -55.86 12.07
CA GLU A 413 -31.37 -56.74 13.23
C GLU A 413 -29.88 -56.56 13.59
N TRP A 414 -29.59 -56.52 14.90
CA TRP A 414 -28.24 -56.47 15.41
C TRP A 414 -27.51 -57.80 15.24
N HIS A 415 -26.27 -57.75 14.77
CA HIS A 415 -25.40 -58.91 14.69
C HIS A 415 -24.14 -58.67 15.52
N PHE A 416 -23.57 -59.73 16.07
CA PHE A 416 -22.38 -59.64 16.88
C PHE A 416 -21.22 -58.99 16.07
N GLY A 417 -20.66 -57.88 16.59
CA GLY A 417 -19.65 -57.09 15.92
C GLY A 417 -20.15 -55.77 15.29
N ASP A 418 -21.45 -55.46 15.37
CA ASP A 418 -22.01 -54.22 14.91
C ASP A 418 -21.58 -53.05 15.83
N GLU A 419 -21.04 -51.96 15.23
CA GLU A 419 -20.63 -50.74 15.92
C GLU A 419 -21.68 -49.59 15.84
N GLN A 420 -22.78 -49.83 15.11
CA GLN A 420 -23.84 -48.84 14.94
C GLN A 420 -24.65 -48.64 16.22
N PRO A 421 -25.20 -47.41 16.44
CA PRO A 421 -26.05 -47.15 17.59
C PRO A 421 -27.30 -48.07 17.61
N LEU A 422 -27.64 -48.57 18.78
CA LEU A 422 -28.88 -49.34 18.96
C LEU A 422 -30.10 -48.42 18.80
N ASP A 423 -31.10 -48.90 18.04
CA ASP A 423 -32.42 -48.29 18.02
C ASP A 423 -33.20 -48.75 19.27
N ALA A 424 -33.15 -47.97 20.32
CA ALA A 424 -33.80 -48.29 21.60
C ALA A 424 -35.32 -48.46 21.47
N VAL A 425 -35.95 -47.64 20.62
CA VAL A 425 -37.42 -47.71 20.42
C VAL A 425 -37.80 -48.98 19.74
N ARG A 426 -37.07 -49.36 18.70
CA ARG A 426 -37.29 -50.57 17.93
C ARG A 426 -37.01 -51.85 18.75
N THR A 427 -35.89 -51.86 19.47
CA THR A 427 -35.47 -52.90 20.38
C THR A 427 -36.55 -53.17 21.42
N VAL A 428 -37.06 -52.13 22.08
CA VAL A 428 -38.18 -52.29 23.04
C VAL A 428 -39.48 -52.77 22.36
N SER A 429 -39.78 -52.22 21.17
CA SER A 429 -40.94 -52.65 20.41
C SER A 429 -40.88 -54.12 20.01
N ASN A 430 -39.73 -54.64 19.56
CA ASN A 430 -39.53 -56.06 19.24
C ASN A 430 -39.73 -56.94 20.46
N ALA A 431 -39.16 -56.61 21.61
CA ALA A 431 -39.35 -57.34 22.87
C ALA A 431 -40.81 -57.38 23.31
N VAL A 432 -41.53 -56.25 23.18
CA VAL A 432 -42.99 -56.22 23.48
C VAL A 432 -43.78 -57.11 22.53
N LEU A 433 -43.51 -57.08 21.23
CA LEU A 433 -44.16 -57.91 20.22
C LEU A 433 -43.83 -59.36 20.45
N ARG A 434 -42.61 -59.77 20.72
CA ARG A 434 -42.25 -61.18 21.05
C ARG A 434 -42.97 -61.64 22.28
N THR A 435 -43.00 -60.83 23.36
CA THR A 435 -43.68 -61.17 24.61
C THR A 435 -45.19 -61.26 24.41
N ALA A 436 -45.78 -60.47 23.50
CA ALA A 436 -47.23 -60.52 23.20
C ALA A 436 -47.63 -61.72 22.35
N THR A 437 -46.71 -62.27 21.53
CA THR A 437 -46.97 -63.41 20.61
C THR A 437 -46.67 -64.77 21.21
N LEU A 438 -46.06 -64.86 22.40
CA LEU A 438 -45.86 -66.13 23.07
C LEU A 438 -47.20 -66.76 23.43
N PRO A 439 -47.46 -68.06 23.05
CA PRO A 439 -48.71 -68.75 23.36
C PRO A 439 -48.95 -68.80 24.89
N ARG A 440 -50.19 -68.54 25.30
CA ARG A 440 -50.64 -68.60 26.71
C ARG A 440 -50.77 -70.00 27.27
N ASP A 441 -50.05 -70.97 26.76
CA ASP A 441 -50.35 -72.41 27.02
C ASP A 441 -49.74 -73.06 28.28
N HIS A 442 -49.20 -72.30 29.21
CA HIS A 442 -48.74 -72.82 30.50
C HIS A 442 -49.23 -71.97 31.65
N ALA A 443 -50.55 -71.88 31.87
CA ALA A 443 -51.11 -71.44 33.13
C ALA A 443 -51.39 -72.66 34.04
N PRO A 444 -50.83 -72.79 35.24
CA PRO A 444 -51.16 -73.81 36.18
C PRO A 444 -52.62 -73.61 36.65
N PRO A 445 -53.32 -74.74 37.05
CA PRO A 445 -54.76 -74.72 37.39
C PRO A 445 -55.04 -73.79 38.58
N ARG A 446 -56.12 -73.01 38.47
CA ARG A 446 -56.61 -72.07 39.49
C ARG A 446 -57.21 -72.88 40.66
N ASP A 447 -56.57 -72.84 41.83
CA ASP A 447 -57.22 -73.13 43.08
C ASP A 447 -57.26 -71.90 43.99
N HIS A 448 -58.49 -71.57 44.36
CA HIS A 448 -58.94 -70.66 45.43
C HIS A 448 -58.55 -69.15 45.47
N ALA A 449 -59.54 -68.37 45.32
CA ALA A 449 -59.65 -66.92 45.40
C ALA A 449 -58.94 -66.30 46.57
N ARG A 450 -58.08 -65.31 46.30
CA ARG A 450 -57.70 -64.17 47.19
C ARG A 450 -57.75 -62.85 46.41
N PRO A 451 -57.99 -61.71 47.11
CA PRO A 451 -58.37 -60.45 46.46
C PRO A 451 -57.24 -59.82 45.63
N ARG A 452 -57.67 -59.01 44.68
CA ARG A 452 -56.86 -58.28 43.71
C ARG A 452 -55.77 -57.40 44.39
N ASP A 453 -54.55 -57.89 44.47
CA ASP A 453 -53.36 -57.07 44.57
C ASP A 453 -52.99 -56.64 43.18
N HIS A 454 -52.66 -55.31 43.04
CA HIS A 454 -52.30 -54.71 41.78
C HIS A 454 -51.19 -55.50 41.11
N ALA A 455 -51.45 -56.01 39.89
CA ALA A 455 -50.47 -56.70 39.09
C ALA A 455 -49.25 -55.75 38.81
N ARG A 456 -48.16 -56.06 39.48
CA ARG A 456 -46.85 -55.41 39.11
C ARG A 456 -46.60 -55.76 37.65
N PRO A 457 -46.23 -54.69 36.82
CA PRO A 457 -45.87 -54.97 35.44
C PRO A 457 -44.66 -55.92 35.44
N ARG A 458 -44.76 -57.04 34.71
CA ARG A 458 -43.58 -57.88 34.53
C ARG A 458 -42.45 -57.10 33.90
N PRO A 459 -41.23 -57.19 34.41
CA PRO A 459 -40.11 -56.57 33.77
C PRO A 459 -39.95 -57.07 32.36
N LEU A 460 -39.85 -56.20 31.38
CA LEU A 460 -39.59 -56.54 29.98
C LEU A 460 -38.19 -57.18 29.88
N ALA A 461 -38.10 -58.45 29.56
CA ALA A 461 -36.84 -59.12 29.33
C ALA A 461 -36.43 -58.95 27.85
N LEU A 462 -35.26 -58.37 27.59
CA LEU A 462 -34.69 -58.25 26.28
C LEU A 462 -33.88 -59.53 25.94
N GLU A 463 -34.09 -60.07 24.75
CA GLU A 463 -33.30 -61.17 24.19
C GLU A 463 -32.45 -60.64 23.01
N VAL A 464 -31.42 -61.37 22.62
CA VAL A 464 -30.47 -60.92 21.57
C VAL A 464 -31.12 -60.55 20.25
N GLU A 465 -32.25 -61.34 19.96
CA GLU A 465 -33.05 -61.17 18.73
C GLU A 465 -33.90 -59.87 18.73
N ASP A 466 -34.10 -59.24 19.88
CA ASP A 466 -34.87 -58.00 19.96
C ASP A 466 -34.03 -56.75 19.55
N PHE A 467 -32.67 -56.85 19.59
CA PHE A 467 -31.85 -55.76 19.32
C PHE A 467 -31.88 -55.33 17.85
N ALA A 468 -32.14 -54.04 17.61
CA ALA A 468 -32.09 -53.40 16.32
C ALA A 468 -31.05 -52.30 16.34
N VAL A 469 -30.34 -52.15 15.24
CA VAL A 469 -29.39 -51.06 15.02
C VAL A 469 -29.93 -50.12 13.97
N VAL A 470 -29.65 -48.83 14.14
CA VAL A 470 -29.94 -47.79 13.16
C VAL A 470 -28.96 -47.92 12.01
N GLU A 471 -29.45 -48.05 10.78
CA GLU A 471 -28.58 -47.97 9.62
C GLU A 471 -28.10 -46.52 9.47
N THR A 472 -26.77 -46.34 9.56
CA THR A 472 -26.10 -45.07 9.32
C THR A 472 -25.34 -45.15 8.00
N GLU A 473 -25.54 -44.19 7.10
CA GLU A 473 -24.66 -44.04 5.94
C GLU A 473 -23.27 -43.59 6.39
N ARG A 474 -22.30 -44.47 6.27
CA ARG A 474 -20.89 -44.12 6.41
C ARG A 474 -20.46 -43.41 5.13
N ARG A 475 -20.53 -42.08 5.10
CA ARG A 475 -19.93 -41.31 4.01
C ARG A 475 -18.42 -41.35 4.17
N ALA A 476 -17.74 -42.07 3.33
CA ALA A 476 -16.30 -41.99 3.21
C ALA A 476 -15.93 -40.56 2.84
N GLY A 477 -14.99 -39.95 3.57
CA GLY A 477 -14.39 -38.66 3.19
C GLY A 477 -13.71 -38.76 1.82
N ALA A 478 -13.53 -37.66 1.14
CA ALA A 478 -12.71 -37.59 -0.08
C ALA A 478 -11.31 -37.11 0.24
N ALA A 479 -10.31 -37.69 -0.42
CA ALA A 479 -8.94 -37.14 -0.46
C ALA A 479 -8.76 -36.39 -1.80
N VAL A 480 -8.82 -35.08 -1.71
CA VAL A 480 -8.83 -34.20 -2.88
C VAL A 480 -7.45 -33.60 -3.06
N ALA A 481 -6.84 -33.79 -4.21
CA ALA A 481 -5.64 -33.07 -4.64
C ALA A 481 -6.03 -32.12 -5.78
N LEU A 482 -5.88 -30.83 -5.58
CA LEU A 482 -6.06 -29.81 -6.60
C LEU A 482 -4.68 -29.34 -7.08
N CYS A 483 -4.29 -29.76 -8.29
CA CYS A 483 -3.05 -29.36 -8.94
C CYS A 483 -3.33 -28.12 -9.80
N VAL A 484 -2.63 -27.03 -9.53
CA VAL A 484 -2.82 -25.74 -10.21
C VAL A 484 -1.51 -25.31 -10.90
N ASP A 485 -1.61 -24.98 -12.16
CA ASP A 485 -0.50 -24.51 -12.97
C ASP A 485 -0.15 -23.07 -12.57
N LEU A 486 1.12 -22.86 -12.18
CA LEU A 486 1.68 -21.58 -11.81
C LEU A 486 2.62 -21.02 -12.87
N SER A 487 2.64 -21.62 -14.06
CA SER A 487 3.49 -21.20 -15.17
C SER A 487 3.14 -19.79 -15.66
N TRP A 488 4.12 -19.14 -16.28
CA TRP A 488 3.98 -17.77 -16.77
C TRP A 488 2.82 -17.58 -17.77
N SER A 489 2.47 -18.60 -18.56
CA SER A 489 1.36 -18.55 -19.51
C SER A 489 0.00 -18.33 -18.82
N MET A 490 -0.22 -18.95 -17.67
CA MET A 490 -1.42 -18.74 -16.87
C MET A 490 -1.64 -17.27 -16.48
N PHE A 491 -0.55 -16.56 -16.21
CA PHE A 491 -0.59 -15.13 -15.91
C PHE A 491 -0.77 -14.28 -17.15
N ALA A 492 0.08 -14.49 -18.16
CA ALA A 492 0.13 -13.67 -19.37
C ALA A 492 -1.21 -13.63 -20.14
N GLU A 493 -2.02 -14.68 -20.03
CA GLU A 493 -3.32 -14.79 -20.69
C GLU A 493 -4.52 -14.56 -19.75
N GLY A 494 -4.29 -13.99 -18.56
CA GLY A 494 -5.34 -13.58 -17.62
C GLY A 494 -6.10 -14.73 -16.93
N ARG A 495 -5.54 -15.95 -16.93
CA ARG A 495 -6.16 -17.16 -16.34
C ARG A 495 -5.86 -17.32 -14.86
N TRP A 496 -4.89 -16.58 -14.36
CA TRP A 496 -4.39 -16.64 -12.98
C TRP A 496 -5.46 -16.36 -11.93
N GLY A 497 -6.21 -15.28 -12.09
CA GLY A 497 -7.28 -14.89 -11.17
C GLY A 497 -8.38 -15.93 -11.06
N ALA A 498 -8.81 -16.48 -12.19
CA ALA A 498 -9.82 -17.53 -12.25
C ALA A 498 -9.36 -18.81 -11.53
N MET A 499 -8.10 -19.20 -11.70
CA MET A 499 -7.50 -20.35 -11.03
C MET A 499 -7.45 -20.14 -9.51
N LYS A 500 -6.91 -18.99 -9.04
CA LYS A 500 -6.86 -18.64 -7.61
C LYS A 500 -8.26 -18.63 -7.00
N GLN A 501 -9.22 -17.98 -7.65
CA GLN A 501 -10.60 -17.90 -7.21
C GLN A 501 -11.21 -19.29 -7.06
N THR A 502 -11.00 -20.17 -8.04
CA THR A 502 -11.50 -21.55 -8.01
C THR A 502 -10.91 -22.34 -6.84
N ALA A 503 -9.61 -22.27 -6.64
CA ALA A 503 -8.93 -23.01 -5.58
C ALA A 503 -9.34 -22.51 -4.18
N LEU A 504 -9.49 -21.21 -3.99
CA LEU A 504 -9.97 -20.63 -2.73
C LEU A 504 -11.47 -20.97 -2.48
N ALA A 505 -12.30 -20.95 -3.53
CA ALA A 505 -13.70 -21.33 -3.42
C ALA A 505 -13.86 -22.80 -3.03
N LEU A 506 -13.11 -23.71 -3.69
CA LEU A 506 -13.12 -25.13 -3.36
C LEU A 506 -12.60 -25.39 -1.95
N GLY A 507 -11.52 -24.72 -1.55
CA GLY A 507 -10.96 -24.82 -0.20
C GLY A 507 -11.97 -24.37 0.86
N HIS A 508 -12.64 -23.26 0.66
CA HIS A 508 -13.68 -22.76 1.56
C HIS A 508 -14.90 -23.69 1.61
N LEU A 509 -15.35 -24.20 0.46
CA LEU A 509 -16.44 -25.16 0.37
C LEU A 509 -16.15 -26.44 1.17
N ILE A 510 -14.96 -27.02 0.97
CA ILE A 510 -14.54 -28.23 1.69
C ILE A 510 -14.45 -27.96 3.18
N ALA A 511 -13.77 -26.90 3.61
CA ALA A 511 -13.61 -26.56 5.02
C ALA A 511 -14.94 -26.31 5.75
N THR A 512 -15.98 -25.82 5.06
CA THR A 512 -17.27 -25.44 5.67
C THR A 512 -18.36 -26.52 5.52
N ARG A 513 -18.40 -27.23 4.40
CA ARG A 513 -19.47 -28.18 4.08
C ARG A 513 -19.04 -29.64 4.17
N PHE A 514 -17.76 -29.93 4.00
CA PHE A 514 -17.20 -31.28 3.96
C PHE A 514 -15.92 -31.38 4.82
N PRO A 515 -15.98 -31.06 6.13
CA PRO A 515 -14.80 -31.01 6.99
C PRO A 515 -14.09 -32.37 7.15
N GLN A 516 -14.72 -33.46 6.78
CA GLN A 516 -14.15 -34.82 6.74
C GLN A 516 -13.30 -35.08 5.49
N ASP A 517 -13.35 -34.21 4.48
CA ASP A 517 -12.55 -34.35 3.27
C ASP A 517 -11.19 -33.72 3.47
N ALA A 518 -10.15 -34.37 2.96
CA ALA A 518 -8.79 -33.90 3.02
C ALA A 518 -8.44 -33.20 1.69
N LEU A 519 -8.31 -31.85 1.71
CA LEU A 519 -7.87 -31.10 0.54
C LEU A 519 -6.37 -30.79 0.65
N GLN A 520 -5.65 -31.03 -0.46
CA GLN A 520 -4.30 -30.57 -0.69
C GLN A 520 -4.24 -29.77 -2.00
N VAL A 521 -3.82 -28.51 -1.93
CA VAL A 521 -3.50 -27.73 -3.12
C VAL A 521 -2.02 -27.93 -3.45
N ILE A 522 -1.73 -28.16 -4.73
CA ILE A 522 -0.39 -28.42 -5.26
C ILE A 522 -0.17 -27.45 -6.41
N GLY A 523 0.69 -26.45 -6.19
CA GLY A 523 1.11 -25.54 -7.25
C GLY A 523 2.30 -26.12 -8.01
N PHE A 524 2.32 -25.98 -9.33
CA PHE A 524 3.44 -26.44 -10.15
C PHE A 524 3.83 -25.43 -11.23
N ASP A 525 5.11 -25.24 -11.33
CA ASP A 525 5.84 -24.53 -12.38
C ASP A 525 6.95 -25.45 -12.90
N ARG A 526 8.22 -25.08 -12.80
CA ARG A 526 9.36 -25.99 -13.04
C ARG A 526 9.45 -27.07 -11.96
N TRP A 527 8.92 -26.78 -10.76
CA TRP A 527 8.78 -27.69 -9.63
C TRP A 527 7.32 -27.81 -9.22
N ALA A 528 6.99 -28.79 -8.41
CA ALA A 528 5.72 -28.82 -7.73
C ALA A 528 5.91 -28.73 -6.21
N ARG A 529 5.01 -28.02 -5.55
CA ARG A 529 5.00 -27.84 -4.10
C ARG A 529 3.58 -27.85 -3.56
N THR A 530 3.43 -28.28 -2.32
CA THR A 530 2.15 -28.17 -1.62
C THR A 530 1.97 -26.74 -1.14
N LEU A 531 0.76 -26.21 -1.29
CA LEU A 531 0.42 -24.84 -0.89
C LEU A 531 -0.69 -24.89 0.16
N THR A 532 -0.54 -24.07 1.18
CA THR A 532 -1.65 -23.68 2.05
C THR A 532 -2.55 -22.69 1.34
N THR A 533 -3.76 -22.47 1.86
CA THR A 533 -4.67 -21.43 1.32
C THR A 533 -4.05 -20.03 1.43
N ALA A 534 -3.25 -19.77 2.45
CA ALA A 534 -2.56 -18.51 2.64
C ALA A 534 -1.46 -18.32 1.58
N GLU A 535 -0.60 -19.33 1.41
CA GLU A 535 0.46 -19.30 0.40
C GLU A 535 -0.12 -19.18 -1.02
N LEU A 536 -1.21 -19.87 -1.33
CA LEU A 536 -1.87 -19.71 -2.62
C LEU A 536 -2.40 -18.29 -2.84
N ALA A 537 -3.01 -17.69 -1.81
CA ALA A 537 -3.52 -16.32 -1.90
C ALA A 537 -2.41 -15.29 -2.09
N SER A 538 -1.27 -15.48 -1.41
CA SER A 538 -0.10 -14.61 -1.51
C SER A 538 0.83 -14.93 -2.68
N THR A 539 0.65 -16.07 -3.38
CA THR A 539 1.50 -16.43 -4.52
C THR A 539 1.34 -15.40 -5.64
N GLU A 540 2.44 -14.78 -5.99
CA GLU A 540 2.55 -13.86 -7.13
C GLU A 540 2.98 -14.63 -8.38
N PRO A 541 2.66 -14.10 -9.57
CA PRO A 541 3.11 -14.69 -10.82
C PRO A 541 4.65 -14.67 -10.89
N GLY A 542 5.25 -15.84 -10.96
CA GLY A 542 6.70 -15.96 -11.15
C GLY A 542 7.10 -15.86 -12.62
N LEU A 543 8.30 -15.35 -12.88
CA LEU A 543 8.94 -15.43 -14.21
C LEU A 543 9.48 -16.84 -14.52
N ILE A 544 9.19 -17.81 -13.66
CA ILE A 544 9.70 -19.19 -13.79
C ILE A 544 8.93 -19.89 -14.89
N GLN A 545 9.66 -20.28 -15.93
CA GLN A 545 9.11 -21.06 -17.04
C GLN A 545 9.16 -22.57 -16.73
N GLY A 546 8.11 -23.27 -17.13
CA GLY A 546 8.03 -24.72 -17.03
C GLY A 546 6.69 -25.17 -16.44
N THR A 547 6.22 -26.32 -16.89
CA THR A 547 4.97 -26.97 -16.48
C THR A 547 5.30 -28.41 -16.07
N ASN A 548 5.68 -28.61 -14.79
CA ASN A 548 6.08 -29.91 -14.26
C ASN A 548 4.88 -30.68 -13.68
N LEU A 549 3.99 -31.10 -14.56
CA LEU A 549 2.82 -31.90 -14.19
C LEU A 549 3.22 -33.27 -13.61
N GLN A 550 4.32 -33.87 -14.07
CA GLN A 550 4.83 -35.13 -13.53
C GLN A 550 5.05 -35.05 -12.01
N HIS A 551 5.75 -34.02 -11.53
CA HIS A 551 6.00 -33.83 -10.09
C HIS A 551 4.71 -33.52 -9.33
N ALA A 552 3.81 -32.72 -9.89
CA ALA A 552 2.51 -32.42 -9.30
C ALA A 552 1.67 -33.68 -9.07
N LEU A 553 1.60 -34.56 -10.07
CA LEU A 553 0.88 -35.84 -9.98
C LEU A 553 1.53 -36.78 -8.95
N ALA A 554 2.87 -36.79 -8.85
CA ALA A 554 3.56 -37.59 -7.83
C ALA A 554 3.20 -37.12 -6.39
N LEU A 555 3.12 -35.79 -6.17
CA LEU A 555 2.66 -35.22 -4.89
C LEU A 555 1.16 -35.52 -4.64
N ALA A 556 0.32 -35.39 -5.65
CA ALA A 556 -1.09 -35.70 -5.56
C ALA A 556 -1.34 -37.16 -5.18
N ARG A 557 -0.64 -38.10 -5.84
CA ARG A 557 -0.68 -39.53 -5.51
C ARG A 557 -0.24 -39.81 -4.07
N ARG A 558 0.83 -39.10 -3.63
CA ARG A 558 1.31 -39.20 -2.23
C ARG A 558 0.27 -38.71 -1.22
N HIS A 559 -0.43 -37.62 -1.52
CA HIS A 559 -1.51 -37.11 -0.68
C HIS A 559 -2.65 -38.13 -0.56
N VAL A 560 -3.17 -38.62 -1.68
CA VAL A 560 -4.25 -39.60 -1.73
C VAL A 560 -3.87 -40.90 -0.98
N SER A 561 -2.62 -41.37 -1.15
CA SER A 561 -2.13 -42.59 -0.48
C SER A 561 -2.08 -42.48 1.05
N ARG A 562 -2.04 -41.28 1.61
CA ARG A 562 -2.11 -41.03 3.06
C ARG A 562 -3.54 -41.14 3.61
N HIS A 563 -4.54 -41.19 2.73
CA HIS A 563 -5.96 -41.27 3.08
C HIS A 563 -6.62 -42.49 2.41
N PRO A 564 -6.21 -43.73 2.76
CA PRO A 564 -6.60 -44.94 2.04
C PRO A 564 -8.09 -45.27 2.15
N THR A 565 -8.78 -44.74 3.17
CA THR A 565 -10.21 -44.92 3.38
C THR A 565 -11.09 -43.86 2.72
N SER A 566 -10.46 -42.84 2.14
CA SER A 566 -11.12 -41.72 1.47
C SER A 566 -11.23 -41.95 -0.03
N GLU A 567 -12.23 -41.36 -0.67
CA GLU A 567 -12.36 -41.40 -2.13
C GLU A 567 -11.25 -40.51 -2.78
N PRO A 568 -10.45 -41.10 -3.68
CA PRO A 568 -9.38 -40.35 -4.32
C PRO A 568 -9.92 -39.45 -5.44
N VAL A 569 -9.69 -38.15 -5.32
CA VAL A 569 -10.09 -37.15 -6.33
C VAL A 569 -8.87 -36.28 -6.67
N VAL A 570 -8.46 -36.32 -7.92
CA VAL A 570 -7.38 -35.46 -8.42
C VAL A 570 -7.91 -34.57 -9.53
N LEU A 571 -7.78 -33.27 -9.32
CA LEU A 571 -8.22 -32.20 -10.23
C LEU A 571 -6.97 -31.45 -10.71
N VAL A 572 -6.81 -31.32 -12.02
CA VAL A 572 -5.68 -30.59 -12.63
C VAL A 572 -6.21 -29.41 -13.41
N VAL A 573 -5.68 -28.22 -13.16
CA VAL A 573 -5.95 -27.00 -13.91
C VAL A 573 -4.65 -26.57 -14.60
N THR A 574 -4.64 -26.53 -15.92
CA THR A 574 -3.47 -26.16 -16.72
C THR A 574 -3.90 -25.54 -18.05
N ASP A 575 -3.03 -24.73 -18.63
CA ASP A 575 -3.21 -24.12 -19.95
C ASP A 575 -2.20 -24.62 -20.99
N GLY A 576 -1.23 -25.44 -20.59
CA GLY A 576 -0.16 -25.93 -21.44
C GLY A 576 0.15 -27.42 -21.30
N GLU A 577 0.83 -27.98 -22.30
CA GLU A 577 1.40 -29.33 -22.20
C GLU A 577 2.60 -29.35 -21.23
N PRO A 578 2.90 -30.51 -20.60
CA PRO A 578 4.04 -30.60 -19.70
C PRO A 578 5.36 -30.30 -20.41
N THR A 579 6.09 -29.29 -19.94
CA THR A 579 7.38 -28.88 -20.49
C THR A 579 8.56 -29.18 -19.56
N ALA A 580 8.26 -29.66 -18.33
CA ALA A 580 9.28 -30.03 -17.35
C ALA A 580 8.96 -31.37 -16.68
N HIS A 581 9.97 -32.05 -16.20
CA HIS A 581 9.89 -33.26 -15.39
C HIS A 581 11.09 -33.38 -14.46
N LEU A 582 11.00 -34.23 -13.43
CA LEU A 582 12.15 -34.53 -12.56
C LEU A 582 12.95 -35.69 -13.13
N GLU A 583 14.26 -35.55 -13.13
CA GLU A 583 15.19 -36.65 -13.33
C GLU A 583 15.31 -37.56 -12.10
N PRO A 584 15.93 -38.75 -12.20
CA PRO A 584 16.08 -39.66 -11.05
C PRO A 584 16.86 -39.08 -9.88
N ASP A 585 17.72 -38.10 -10.11
CA ASP A 585 18.45 -37.36 -9.08
C ASP A 585 17.61 -36.27 -8.37
N GLY A 586 16.37 -36.03 -8.87
CA GLY A 586 15.44 -35.06 -8.33
C GLY A 586 15.54 -33.66 -8.95
N GLU A 587 16.45 -33.42 -9.88
CA GLU A 587 16.58 -32.13 -10.55
C GLU A 587 15.52 -31.96 -11.66
N PRO A 588 14.96 -30.76 -11.86
CA PRO A 588 13.99 -30.50 -12.89
C PRO A 588 14.64 -30.19 -14.23
N VAL A 589 14.27 -30.92 -15.23
CA VAL A 589 14.61 -30.61 -16.64
C VAL A 589 13.44 -29.85 -17.26
N PHE A 590 13.74 -28.69 -17.81
CA PHE A 590 12.80 -27.87 -18.59
C PHE A 590 13.29 -27.76 -20.03
N HIS A 591 12.39 -27.94 -20.98
CA HIS A 591 12.69 -27.74 -22.40
C HIS A 591 11.44 -27.29 -23.17
N TRP A 592 11.66 -26.32 -24.04
CA TRP A 592 10.64 -25.87 -24.99
C TRP A 592 11.21 -25.95 -26.45
N PRO A 593 10.52 -26.59 -27.41
CA PRO A 593 9.27 -27.38 -27.29
C PRO A 593 9.42 -28.62 -26.39
N THR A 594 8.28 -29.17 -25.95
CA THR A 594 8.21 -30.32 -25.02
C THR A 594 8.98 -31.54 -25.55
N LEU A 595 9.83 -32.10 -24.69
CA LEU A 595 10.57 -33.32 -25.03
C LEU A 595 9.69 -34.57 -24.90
N PRO A 596 9.90 -35.61 -25.74
CA PRO A 596 9.23 -36.89 -25.63
C PRO A 596 9.47 -37.56 -24.24
N GLU A 597 10.61 -37.32 -23.60
CA GLU A 597 10.99 -37.81 -22.28
C GLU A 597 10.04 -37.24 -21.21
N THR A 598 9.74 -35.94 -21.27
CA THR A 598 8.82 -35.23 -20.36
C THR A 598 7.41 -35.82 -20.45
N LEU A 599 6.90 -36.01 -21.67
CA LEU A 599 5.61 -36.65 -21.88
C LEU A 599 5.56 -38.08 -21.34
N ARG A 600 6.63 -38.87 -21.60
CA ARG A 600 6.74 -40.24 -21.08
C ARG A 600 6.80 -40.29 -19.56
N ALA A 601 7.55 -39.36 -18.93
CA ALA A 601 7.65 -39.27 -17.46
C ALA A 601 6.28 -38.94 -16.85
N THR A 602 5.57 -37.97 -17.41
CA THR A 602 4.23 -37.57 -16.94
C THR A 602 3.21 -38.70 -17.14
N LEU A 603 3.20 -39.36 -18.30
CA LEU A 603 2.28 -40.46 -18.55
C LEU A 603 2.56 -41.70 -17.70
N ARG A 604 3.80 -41.92 -17.24
CA ARG A 604 4.11 -42.97 -16.24
C ARG A 604 3.43 -42.72 -14.89
N GLU A 605 3.39 -41.44 -14.43
CA GLU A 605 2.68 -41.08 -13.19
C GLU A 605 1.17 -41.26 -13.38
N VAL A 606 0.61 -40.89 -14.56
CA VAL A 606 -0.79 -41.15 -14.89
C VAL A 606 -1.10 -42.65 -14.85
N ASP A 607 -0.24 -43.49 -15.40
CA ASP A 607 -0.40 -44.95 -15.35
C ASP A 607 -0.32 -45.50 -13.89
N GLN A 608 0.49 -44.90 -13.02
CA GLN A 608 0.52 -45.26 -11.60
C GLN A 608 -0.78 -44.87 -10.88
N MET A 609 -1.32 -43.69 -11.18
CA MET A 609 -2.62 -43.27 -10.65
C MET A 609 -3.76 -44.20 -11.10
N ALA A 610 -3.79 -44.57 -12.38
CA ALA A 610 -4.76 -45.50 -12.92
C ALA A 610 -4.72 -46.85 -12.23
N ARG A 611 -3.49 -47.39 -11.99
CA ARG A 611 -3.30 -48.65 -11.22
C ARG A 611 -3.79 -48.56 -9.79
N SER A 612 -3.79 -47.37 -9.19
CA SER A 612 -4.28 -47.10 -7.85
C SER A 612 -5.76 -46.69 -7.82
N ALA A 613 -6.48 -46.88 -8.93
CA ALA A 613 -7.88 -46.45 -9.11
C ALA A 613 -8.14 -44.97 -8.80
N ILE A 614 -7.17 -44.11 -8.97
CA ILE A 614 -7.28 -42.67 -8.79
C ILE A 614 -7.81 -42.05 -10.06
N THR A 615 -8.96 -41.38 -9.97
CA THR A 615 -9.55 -40.66 -11.09
C THR A 615 -8.88 -39.28 -11.24
N LEU A 616 -8.45 -38.98 -12.46
CA LEU A 616 -7.77 -37.71 -12.81
C LEU A 616 -8.67 -36.88 -13.72
N ASN A 617 -9.24 -35.80 -13.21
CA ASN A 617 -10.03 -34.85 -14.02
C ASN A 617 -9.20 -33.63 -14.36
N THR A 618 -9.18 -33.25 -15.64
CA THR A 618 -8.35 -32.17 -16.15
C THR A 618 -9.20 -31.04 -16.70
N PHE A 619 -8.90 -29.82 -16.25
CA PHE A 619 -9.52 -28.57 -16.70
C PHE A 619 -8.49 -27.81 -17.52
N VAL A 620 -8.77 -27.72 -18.81
CA VAL A 620 -7.87 -27.15 -19.82
C VAL A 620 -8.33 -25.72 -20.10
N LEU A 621 -7.42 -24.76 -19.92
CA LEU A 621 -7.68 -23.34 -20.18
C LEU A 621 -7.02 -22.82 -21.47
N GLY A 622 -6.31 -23.69 -22.20
CA GLY A 622 -5.61 -23.38 -23.45
C GLY A 622 -6.19 -24.10 -24.64
N ASP A 623 -5.93 -23.57 -25.82
CA ASP A 623 -6.38 -24.15 -27.10
C ASP A 623 -5.27 -24.84 -27.89
N ASP A 624 -4.08 -25.02 -27.27
CA ASP A 624 -2.93 -25.63 -27.92
C ASP A 624 -3.22 -27.07 -28.41
N PRO A 625 -2.93 -27.41 -29.69
CA PRO A 625 -3.14 -28.75 -30.22
C PRO A 625 -2.31 -29.83 -29.53
N GLY A 626 -1.11 -29.50 -29.00
CA GLY A 626 -0.26 -30.42 -28.25
C GLY A 626 -0.91 -30.77 -26.93
N LEU A 627 -1.37 -29.76 -26.18
CA LEU A 627 -2.11 -29.91 -24.93
C LEU A 627 -3.34 -30.83 -25.12
N ARG A 628 -4.17 -30.57 -26.14
CA ARG A 628 -5.35 -31.41 -26.42
C ARG A 628 -5.00 -32.86 -26.63
N ARG A 629 -3.99 -33.18 -27.47
CA ARG A 629 -3.50 -34.56 -27.69
C ARG A 629 -2.98 -35.19 -26.39
N PHE A 630 -2.26 -34.45 -25.61
CA PHE A 630 -1.74 -34.93 -24.31
C PHE A 630 -2.89 -35.24 -23.34
N VAL A 631 -3.84 -34.33 -23.16
CA VAL A 631 -4.95 -34.50 -22.21
C VAL A 631 -5.88 -35.65 -22.64
N ASP A 632 -6.10 -35.82 -23.94
CA ASP A 632 -6.84 -37.00 -24.46
C ASP A 632 -6.08 -38.31 -24.15
N ALA A 633 -4.77 -38.31 -24.20
CA ALA A 633 -3.97 -39.47 -23.80
C ALA A 633 -4.06 -39.76 -22.31
N VAL A 634 -4.10 -38.74 -21.48
CA VAL A 634 -4.30 -38.82 -20.02
C VAL A 634 -5.71 -39.39 -19.71
N ALA A 635 -6.74 -38.84 -20.32
CA ALA A 635 -8.13 -39.30 -20.08
C ALA A 635 -8.33 -40.77 -20.45
N ARG A 636 -7.76 -41.22 -21.57
CA ARG A 636 -7.82 -42.64 -21.98
C ARG A 636 -7.13 -43.59 -20.99
N ARG A 637 -6.10 -43.13 -20.27
CA ARG A 637 -5.31 -43.96 -19.33
C ARG A 637 -5.90 -43.97 -17.92
N ALA A 638 -6.30 -42.79 -17.41
CA ALA A 638 -6.76 -42.63 -16.02
C ALA A 638 -8.27 -42.72 -15.85
N GLY A 639 -9.06 -42.89 -16.94
CA GLY A 639 -10.52 -42.97 -16.88
C GLY A 639 -11.18 -41.69 -16.37
N GLY A 640 -10.49 -40.57 -16.37
CA GLY A 640 -10.95 -39.25 -15.94
C GLY A 640 -11.71 -38.50 -17.02
N ARG A 641 -12.13 -37.29 -16.67
CA ARG A 641 -12.84 -36.36 -17.56
C ARG A 641 -11.96 -35.18 -17.95
N VAL A 642 -12.17 -34.69 -19.14
CA VAL A 642 -11.51 -33.49 -19.65
C VAL A 642 -12.60 -32.44 -19.84
N PHE A 643 -12.32 -31.26 -19.32
CA PHE A 643 -13.17 -30.08 -19.45
C PHE A 643 -12.34 -28.96 -20.07
N ALA A 644 -12.95 -28.17 -20.95
CA ALA A 644 -12.35 -26.97 -21.53
C ALA A 644 -13.28 -25.77 -21.25
N PRO A 645 -13.36 -25.33 -19.98
CA PRO A 645 -14.15 -24.15 -19.66
C PRO A 645 -13.44 -22.87 -20.10
N SER A 646 -14.23 -21.81 -20.35
CA SER A 646 -13.66 -20.46 -20.34
C SER A 646 -13.16 -20.09 -18.93
N PRO A 647 -12.14 -19.23 -18.80
CA PRO A 647 -11.56 -18.90 -17.48
C PRO A 647 -12.58 -18.40 -16.45
N ASP A 648 -13.54 -17.60 -16.86
CA ASP A 648 -14.64 -17.09 -16.04
C ASP A 648 -15.54 -18.19 -15.47
N ARG A 649 -15.66 -19.33 -16.17
CA ARG A 649 -16.47 -20.49 -15.75
C ARG A 649 -15.69 -21.62 -15.10
N LEU A 650 -14.39 -21.50 -14.94
CA LEU A 650 -13.54 -22.55 -14.34
C LEU A 650 -14.06 -23.00 -12.98
N GLY A 651 -14.39 -22.07 -12.10
CA GLY A 651 -14.89 -22.38 -10.75
C GLY A 651 -16.17 -23.20 -10.76
N GLU A 652 -17.10 -22.89 -11.67
CA GLU A 652 -18.34 -23.65 -11.89
C GLU A 652 -18.03 -25.12 -12.20
N TYR A 653 -17.14 -25.35 -13.16
CA TYR A 653 -16.82 -26.71 -13.61
C TYR A 653 -16.10 -27.53 -12.54
N VAL A 654 -15.07 -26.93 -11.88
CA VAL A 654 -14.29 -27.61 -10.83
C VAL A 654 -15.17 -27.96 -9.62
N VAL A 655 -15.95 -26.99 -9.11
CA VAL A 655 -16.84 -27.21 -7.97
C VAL A 655 -17.94 -28.20 -8.30
N SER A 656 -18.56 -28.11 -9.48
CA SER A 656 -19.56 -29.06 -9.93
C SER A 656 -18.99 -30.47 -10.08
N ASP A 657 -17.77 -30.60 -10.60
CA ASP A 657 -17.11 -31.91 -10.75
C ASP A 657 -16.80 -32.56 -9.41
N TYR A 658 -16.27 -31.76 -8.45
CA TYR A 658 -16.06 -32.20 -7.08
C TYR A 658 -17.38 -32.68 -6.43
N LEU A 659 -18.46 -31.90 -6.52
CA LEU A 659 -19.77 -32.27 -5.95
C LEU A 659 -20.34 -33.53 -6.60
N ARG A 660 -20.15 -33.71 -7.92
CA ARG A 660 -20.57 -34.93 -8.64
C ARG A 660 -19.76 -36.17 -8.25
N SER A 661 -18.47 -36.02 -7.98
CA SER A 661 -17.64 -37.13 -7.51
C SER A 661 -18.17 -37.67 -6.17
N ARG A 662 -18.71 -36.80 -5.31
CA ARG A 662 -19.33 -37.16 -4.02
C ARG A 662 -20.67 -37.87 -4.15
N THR A 663 -21.40 -37.67 -5.24
CA THR A 663 -22.75 -38.24 -5.44
C THR A 663 -22.77 -39.53 -6.25
N ARG A 664 -21.69 -39.95 -6.90
CA ARG A 664 -21.63 -41.02 -7.89
C ARG A 664 -21.62 -42.46 -7.34
N ARG A 665 -21.59 -42.66 -6.02
CA ARG A 665 -21.69 -43.97 -5.36
C ARG A 665 -23.00 -44.10 -4.58
N ARG A 666 -24.14 -43.99 -5.28
CA ARG A 666 -25.42 -44.53 -4.87
C ARG A 666 -25.77 -45.73 -5.71
#